data_f4309259cb5f7a551e11ec2487b04abe
#
_entry.id   f4309259cb5f7a551e11ec2487b04abe
#
_cell.length_a   1.000
_cell.length_b   1.000
_cell.length_c   1.000
_cell.angle_alpha   90.00
_cell.angle_beta   90.00
_cell.angle_gamma   90.00
#
_symmetry.space_group_name_H-M   'P 1'
#
loop_
_entity.id
_entity.type
_entity.pdbx_description
1 polymer ?
#
loop_
_entity_poly.entity_id
_entity_poly.type
_entity_poly.pdbx_seq_one_letter_code
_entity_poly.pdbx_strand_id
1 'polypeptide(L)'
;MDYIKIKGARTHNLKNISLDLPRNKLIVITGLSGSGKSSLAFDTLYAEGQRRYVESLSAYARQFLDRLNKPDVDMIEGLSPAISIEQKSTSHNPRSTVGTVTEIHDYLRLLYARAGDPYCPTHKIKLEAQTVSQIVDQLLSLPDNTKIMVLAPVVNNRKGSHIDLIDELRAQGFIRIRLDKIIYEIDNIPTIEKNTKHQLDVVIDRLKIHLDIKQRITESVETGLKLADGKIVTINMDTDETQLFSAKFSCPHCEYALTELEPRLFSFNNPMGACPDCDGLGHKNFFDAQRVVAFPQLPLSSGAIKGWDKRNQFYYQMLNNLAQHYNFDLEMPYQELAENIQNIILYGSGKEQIEFSYFNEQGKISSKKHSFEGIINNFKRRYQKTDLSSVRDELAKYLSNQECPLCNGTRLRIEARNVLVGDLNLHEICKLPLKKSLEFFNELKLSGFRAQVASKIIQEIKKRLNFLIDVGLDYLSLSRSAETLSGGEAQRIRLASQIGSGLTGVMYVLDEPSIGLHQKDNDKLLQTLRNLRDIGNTVIVVEHDYDAIMTADYVVDIGPGAGVHGGKIVAQGIPREIAKNKNSLTGQYISGQKKITVSKKIKSPDNSFFKITKASGNNLKNITLNLPIGLFTCVTGVSGSGKSTLINNTLYNAVAKHLYRSNLEPAGHEDIEGFDFFDKVVDVNQSPIGRTPRSNPATYTGLFTPIRDLFSKVQESKIRGYSQGRFSFNVKGGRCEVCEGDGVIKVEMHFLPDVYVECDSCYGHRYNRETLEIFYKGKNIHNILSFTVEEAHEFFIAVPTIERKLKTLLDVGLGYIKLGQNATTLSGGEAQRVKLALELSKRDTGKTLYILDEPTTGLHFADIQLLLNVLHPVSYTHLRAHETVLDLVCRLLLEK
;
A
#
# COMPACT_ATOMS: atom_id res chain seq x y z
N MET A 1 -4.92 28.27 -30.60
CA MET A 1 -3.52 28.53 -30.18
C MET A 1 -2.74 27.23 -30.28
N ASP A 2 -1.66 27.21 -31.03
CA ASP A 2 -0.90 25.99 -31.30
C ASP A 2 0.26 25.78 -30.30
N TYR A 3 0.47 26.75 -29.41
CA TYR A 3 1.54 26.73 -28.41
C TYR A 3 1.05 27.13 -27.02
N ILE A 4 1.68 26.54 -25.98
CA ILE A 4 1.67 27.00 -24.61
C ILE A 4 2.84 27.98 -24.47
N LYS A 5 2.56 29.25 -24.21
CA LYS A 5 3.57 30.33 -24.11
C LYS A 5 3.82 30.63 -22.64
N ILE A 6 5.06 30.47 -22.21
CA ILE A 6 5.53 30.77 -20.85
C ILE A 6 6.43 32.00 -20.95
N LYS A 7 6.22 33.00 -20.08
CA LYS A 7 7.09 34.16 -19.95
C LYS A 7 7.49 34.39 -18.51
N GLY A 8 8.76 34.47 -18.24
CA GLY A 8 9.32 34.91 -16.98
C GLY A 8 9.12 33.90 -15.82
N ALA A 9 9.26 32.60 -16.05
CA ALA A 9 9.19 31.61 -14.98
C ALA A 9 10.41 31.64 -14.04
N ARG A 10 10.17 31.86 -12.73
CA ARG A 10 11.19 32.01 -11.69
C ARG A 10 10.98 31.09 -10.48
N THR A 11 10.07 30.11 -10.60
CA THR A 11 9.75 29.17 -9.52
C THR A 11 11.00 28.39 -9.10
N HIS A 12 11.30 28.38 -7.82
CA HIS A 12 12.46 27.72 -7.19
C HIS A 12 13.81 28.19 -7.80
N ASN A 13 14.50 27.30 -8.54
CA ASN A 13 15.80 27.60 -9.14
C ASN A 13 15.72 28.08 -10.59
N LEU A 14 14.53 28.25 -11.16
CA LEU A 14 14.37 28.74 -12.54
C LEU A 14 14.82 30.19 -12.70
N LYS A 15 15.59 30.48 -13.74
CA LYS A 15 16.21 31.79 -13.97
C LYS A 15 15.48 32.57 -15.08
N ASN A 16 14.28 33.03 -14.78
CA ASN A 16 13.46 33.85 -15.68
C ASN A 16 13.28 33.21 -17.08
N ILE A 17 12.80 31.96 -17.07
CA ILE A 17 12.65 31.17 -18.31
C ILE A 17 11.45 31.67 -19.11
N SER A 18 11.68 31.89 -20.42
CA SER A 18 10.61 32.12 -21.41
C SER A 18 10.72 31.06 -22.51
N LEU A 19 9.58 30.43 -22.87
CA LEU A 19 9.55 29.23 -23.68
C LEU A 19 8.17 29.02 -24.32
N ASP A 20 8.15 28.56 -25.57
CA ASP A 20 6.95 28.19 -26.32
C ASP A 20 6.92 26.67 -26.52
N LEU A 21 5.92 25.98 -25.95
CA LEU A 21 5.74 24.53 -26.05
C LEU A 21 4.62 24.20 -27.04
N PRO A 22 4.85 23.31 -28.02
CA PRO A 22 3.79 22.94 -28.97
C PRO A 22 2.70 22.12 -28.29
N ARG A 23 1.42 22.42 -28.60
CA ARG A 23 0.27 21.65 -28.10
C ARG A 23 0.06 20.36 -28.90
N ASN A 24 -0.63 19.41 -28.29
CA ASN A 24 -0.95 18.09 -28.87
C ASN A 24 0.31 17.33 -29.34
N LYS A 25 1.37 17.41 -28.53
CA LYS A 25 2.67 16.79 -28.77
C LYS A 25 3.15 16.07 -27.54
N LEU A 26 4.03 15.09 -27.75
CA LEU A 26 4.81 14.45 -26.70
C LEU A 26 6.07 15.29 -26.46
N ILE A 27 6.13 15.94 -25.30
CA ILE A 27 7.20 16.86 -24.91
C ILE A 27 8.00 16.20 -23.79
N VAL A 28 9.31 16.06 -23.95
CA VAL A 28 10.21 15.57 -22.92
C VAL A 28 11.00 16.72 -22.32
N ILE A 29 10.95 16.90 -21.01
CA ILE A 29 11.79 17.83 -20.24
C ILE A 29 12.89 17.01 -19.59
N THR A 30 14.15 17.27 -19.98
CA THR A 30 15.34 16.55 -19.54
C THR A 30 16.39 17.48 -18.94
N GLY A 31 17.50 16.91 -18.42
CA GLY A 31 18.63 17.64 -17.81
C GLY A 31 19.07 16.99 -16.48
N LEU A 32 20.12 17.49 -15.86
CA LEU A 32 20.67 16.96 -14.61
C LEU A 32 19.65 16.89 -13.47
N SER A 33 19.87 15.99 -12.50
CA SER A 33 19.11 15.99 -11.24
C SER A 33 19.25 17.35 -10.55
N GLY A 34 18.13 17.94 -10.09
CA GLY A 34 18.11 19.28 -9.48
C GLY A 34 18.30 20.44 -10.46
N SER A 35 18.26 20.25 -11.79
CA SER A 35 18.41 21.36 -12.78
C SER A 35 17.17 22.26 -12.87
N GLY A 36 16.00 21.86 -12.34
CA GLY A 36 14.74 22.63 -12.39
C GLY A 36 13.65 22.03 -13.27
N LYS A 37 13.81 20.77 -13.72
CA LYS A 37 12.80 20.07 -14.55
C LYS A 37 11.43 20.01 -13.91
N SER A 38 11.37 19.50 -12.68
CA SER A 38 10.13 19.37 -11.94
C SER A 38 9.55 20.74 -11.57
N SER A 39 10.41 21.74 -11.30
CA SER A 39 9.98 23.13 -11.08
C SER A 39 9.26 23.72 -12.30
N LEU A 40 9.71 23.41 -13.52
CA LEU A 40 9.01 23.85 -14.73
C LEU A 40 7.74 23.04 -15.00
N ALA A 41 7.82 21.69 -14.92
CA ALA A 41 6.73 20.80 -15.30
C ALA A 41 5.58 20.81 -14.27
N PHE A 42 5.91 20.66 -12.98
CA PHE A 42 4.91 20.51 -11.91
C PHE A 42 4.64 21.81 -11.19
N ASP A 43 5.67 22.48 -10.65
CA ASP A 43 5.48 23.67 -9.81
C ASP A 43 5.12 24.93 -10.63
N THR A 44 5.27 24.89 -11.95
CA THR A 44 4.89 26.02 -12.85
C THR A 44 3.72 25.64 -13.76
N LEU A 45 3.89 24.71 -14.70
CA LEU A 45 2.87 24.40 -15.72
C LEU A 45 1.63 23.70 -15.13
N TYR A 46 1.86 22.61 -14.39
CA TYR A 46 0.74 21.87 -13.77
C TYR A 46 0.04 22.72 -12.71
N ALA A 47 0.80 23.36 -11.81
CA ALA A 47 0.23 24.18 -10.73
C ALA A 47 -0.67 25.31 -11.28
N GLU A 48 -0.23 26.01 -12.33
CA GLU A 48 -1.04 27.07 -12.95
C GLU A 48 -2.24 26.49 -13.72
N GLY A 49 -2.07 25.35 -14.39
CA GLY A 49 -3.18 24.67 -15.09
C GLY A 49 -4.27 24.21 -14.11
N GLN A 50 -3.87 23.62 -12.98
CA GLN A 50 -4.78 23.21 -11.91
C GLN A 50 -5.46 24.42 -11.26
N ARG A 51 -4.71 25.47 -10.94
CA ARG A 51 -5.24 26.70 -10.35
C ARG A 51 -6.36 27.29 -11.21
N ARG A 52 -6.14 27.46 -12.53
CA ARG A 52 -7.15 27.97 -13.47
C ARG A 52 -8.36 27.06 -13.61
N TYR A 53 -8.15 25.75 -13.57
CA TYR A 53 -9.25 24.79 -13.58
C TYR A 53 -10.14 24.94 -12.32
N VAL A 54 -9.53 25.01 -11.14
CA VAL A 54 -10.25 25.17 -9.88
C VAL A 54 -10.94 26.55 -9.81
N GLU A 55 -10.32 27.63 -10.33
CA GLU A 55 -10.95 28.96 -10.46
C GLU A 55 -12.24 28.94 -11.30
N SER A 56 -12.33 28.04 -12.27
CA SER A 56 -13.52 27.85 -13.10
C SER A 56 -14.67 27.12 -12.41
N LEU A 57 -14.41 26.50 -11.26
CA LEU A 57 -15.39 25.76 -10.47
C LEU A 57 -16.25 26.69 -9.57
N SER A 58 -17.13 26.08 -8.79
CA SER A 58 -18.06 26.82 -7.91
C SER A 58 -17.35 27.70 -6.87
N ALA A 59 -18.10 28.69 -6.32
CA ALA A 59 -17.60 29.58 -5.24
C ALA A 59 -17.10 28.81 -4.00
N TYR A 60 -17.68 27.64 -3.71
CA TYR A 60 -17.24 26.74 -2.63
C TYR A 60 -15.84 26.16 -2.92
N ALA A 61 -15.57 25.71 -4.14
CA ALA A 61 -14.26 25.20 -4.52
C ALA A 61 -13.19 26.31 -4.49
N ARG A 62 -13.54 27.54 -4.78
CA ARG A 62 -12.64 28.72 -4.72
C ARG A 62 -12.13 29.03 -3.31
N GLN A 63 -12.84 28.68 -2.24
CA GLN A 63 -12.34 28.86 -0.86
C GLN A 63 -11.07 28.06 -0.56
N PHE A 64 -10.79 27.03 -1.36
CA PHE A 64 -9.56 26.26 -1.27
C PHE A 64 -8.41 26.82 -2.12
N LEU A 65 -8.69 27.72 -3.04
CA LEU A 65 -7.69 28.34 -3.94
C LEU A 65 -6.71 29.27 -3.22
N ASP A 66 -7.15 30.00 -2.20
CA ASP A 66 -6.27 30.88 -1.42
C ASP A 66 -5.10 30.13 -0.75
N ARG A 67 -5.16 28.80 -0.72
CA ARG A 67 -4.10 27.92 -0.20
C ARG A 67 -3.20 27.30 -1.28
N LEU A 68 -3.52 27.49 -2.56
CA LEU A 68 -2.66 27.04 -3.66
C LEU A 68 -1.65 28.14 -3.97
N ASN A 69 -0.37 27.85 -3.79
CA ASN A 69 0.70 28.78 -4.10
C ASN A 69 0.67 29.12 -5.59
N LYS A 70 0.53 30.41 -5.90
CA LYS A 70 0.66 30.87 -7.27
C LYS A 70 2.12 30.73 -7.73
N PRO A 71 2.39 30.06 -8.86
CA PRO A 71 3.75 29.97 -9.36
C PRO A 71 4.31 31.36 -9.70
N ASP A 72 5.60 31.56 -9.45
CA ASP A 72 6.30 32.80 -9.81
C ASP A 72 6.58 32.81 -11.30
N VAL A 73 5.64 33.38 -12.06
CA VAL A 73 5.66 33.47 -13.49
C VAL A 73 4.93 34.74 -13.94
N ASP A 74 5.47 35.45 -14.95
CA ASP A 74 4.84 36.66 -15.44
C ASP A 74 3.55 36.34 -16.21
N MET A 75 3.59 35.35 -17.11
CA MET A 75 2.43 34.99 -17.93
C MET A 75 2.54 33.56 -18.45
N ILE A 76 1.41 32.83 -18.47
CA ILE A 76 1.27 31.57 -19.22
C ILE A 76 -0.01 31.63 -20.06
N GLU A 77 0.09 31.42 -21.35
CA GLU A 77 -1.04 31.37 -22.30
C GLU A 77 -1.19 29.97 -22.92
N GLY A 78 -2.40 29.60 -23.34
CA GLY A 78 -2.64 28.38 -24.11
C GLY A 78 -2.69 27.11 -23.24
N LEU A 79 -2.76 27.20 -21.89
CA LEU A 79 -2.90 26.04 -21.01
C LEU A 79 -4.25 25.33 -21.23
N SER A 80 -4.20 24.01 -21.26
CA SER A 80 -5.35 23.11 -21.12
C SER A 80 -5.54 22.70 -19.65
N PRO A 81 -6.71 22.14 -19.26
CA PRO A 81 -6.85 21.45 -17.98
C PRO A 81 -5.70 20.46 -17.80
N ALA A 82 -5.07 20.47 -16.61
CA ALA A 82 -3.85 19.71 -16.35
C ALA A 82 -4.11 18.53 -15.40
N ILE A 83 -3.52 17.38 -15.70
CA ILE A 83 -3.52 16.18 -14.88
C ILE A 83 -2.07 15.80 -14.58
N SER A 84 -1.74 15.65 -13.29
CA SER A 84 -0.43 15.23 -12.82
C SER A 84 -0.42 13.74 -12.50
N ILE A 85 0.65 13.05 -12.90
CA ILE A 85 0.90 11.64 -12.57
C ILE A 85 2.30 11.55 -11.96
N GLU A 86 2.36 11.84 -10.65
CA GLU A 86 3.59 11.81 -9.87
C GLU A 86 3.87 10.42 -9.28
N GLN A 87 5.14 10.18 -8.94
CA GLN A 87 5.57 8.97 -8.23
C GLN A 87 5.16 8.91 -6.76
N LYS A 88 4.80 10.07 -6.17
CA LYS A 88 4.57 10.17 -4.72
C LYS A 88 3.43 9.30 -4.24
N SER A 89 3.72 8.56 -3.19
CA SER A 89 2.92 7.74 -2.29
C SER A 89 1.62 7.13 -2.81
N THR A 90 1.62 5.82 -2.86
CA THR A 90 0.44 4.97 -2.81
C THR A 90 -0.43 5.34 -1.61
N SER A 91 -1.74 5.24 -1.79
CA SER A 91 -2.70 5.34 -0.69
C SER A 91 -2.30 4.38 0.43
N HIS A 92 -2.11 4.89 1.64
CA HIS A 92 -1.88 4.07 2.84
C HIS A 92 -3.17 3.41 3.38
N ASN A 93 -4.23 3.38 2.58
CA ASN A 93 -5.46 2.73 2.96
C ASN A 93 -5.36 1.23 2.69
N PRO A 94 -5.38 0.35 3.73
CA PRO A 94 -5.22 -1.09 3.58
C PRO A 94 -6.37 -1.75 2.78
N ARG A 95 -7.45 -1.03 2.54
CA ARG A 95 -8.58 -1.47 1.71
C ARG A 95 -8.40 -1.16 0.23
N SER A 96 -7.40 -0.34 -0.14
CA SER A 96 -7.13 -0.02 -1.54
C SER A 96 -6.42 -1.18 -2.24
N THR A 97 -6.94 -1.61 -3.37
CA THR A 97 -6.36 -2.66 -4.24
C THR A 97 -6.20 -2.15 -5.66
N VAL A 98 -5.42 -2.85 -6.49
CA VAL A 98 -5.32 -2.54 -7.92
C VAL A 98 -6.72 -2.45 -8.54
N GLY A 99 -7.60 -3.42 -8.26
CA GLY A 99 -8.97 -3.44 -8.79
C GLY A 99 -9.83 -2.25 -8.36
N THR A 100 -9.67 -1.73 -7.12
CA THR A 100 -10.44 -0.56 -6.65
C THR A 100 -9.89 0.75 -7.19
N VAL A 101 -8.57 0.89 -7.30
CA VAL A 101 -7.92 2.11 -7.85
C VAL A 101 -8.22 2.28 -9.34
N THR A 102 -8.36 1.17 -10.07
CA THR A 102 -8.67 1.17 -11.51
C THR A 102 -10.16 1.13 -11.83
N GLU A 103 -11.03 1.15 -10.82
CA GLU A 103 -12.48 1.01 -10.92
C GLU A 103 -12.95 -0.34 -11.52
N ILE A 104 -12.04 -1.25 -11.89
CA ILE A 104 -12.39 -2.57 -12.43
C ILE A 104 -13.24 -3.35 -11.42
N HIS A 105 -12.96 -3.22 -10.13
CA HIS A 105 -13.72 -3.88 -9.07
C HIS A 105 -15.19 -3.43 -9.04
N ASP A 106 -15.49 -2.18 -9.40
CA ASP A 106 -16.87 -1.67 -9.45
C ASP A 106 -17.67 -2.32 -10.60
N TYR A 107 -17.02 -2.49 -11.75
CA TYR A 107 -17.62 -3.23 -12.88
C TYR A 107 -17.77 -4.72 -12.57
N LEU A 108 -16.81 -5.33 -11.88
CA LEU A 108 -16.90 -6.72 -11.42
C LEU A 108 -18.08 -6.92 -10.46
N ARG A 109 -18.24 -6.03 -9.47
CA ARG A 109 -19.40 -6.08 -8.54
C ARG A 109 -20.71 -6.01 -9.30
N LEU A 110 -20.80 -5.15 -10.30
CA LEU A 110 -22.00 -5.02 -11.14
C LEU A 110 -22.21 -6.28 -11.99
N LEU A 111 -21.16 -6.86 -12.56
CA LEU A 111 -21.22 -8.09 -13.34
C LEU A 111 -21.74 -9.27 -12.50
N TYR A 112 -21.17 -9.47 -11.29
CA TYR A 112 -21.59 -10.54 -10.39
C TYR A 112 -23.02 -10.37 -9.87
N ALA A 113 -23.45 -9.14 -9.64
CA ALA A 113 -24.83 -8.86 -9.24
C ALA A 113 -25.85 -9.10 -10.38
N ARG A 114 -25.48 -8.88 -11.65
CA ARG A 114 -26.40 -8.96 -12.78
C ARG A 114 -26.35 -10.26 -13.57
N ALA A 115 -25.19 -10.91 -13.59
CA ALA A 115 -24.95 -12.11 -14.39
C ALA A 115 -24.45 -13.32 -13.58
N GLY A 116 -24.21 -13.16 -12.27
CA GLY A 116 -23.72 -14.22 -11.40
C GLY A 116 -24.76 -15.28 -11.09
N ASP A 117 -24.29 -16.50 -10.96
CA ASP A 117 -25.07 -17.66 -10.50
C ASP A 117 -24.76 -17.92 -9.01
N PRO A 118 -25.73 -17.78 -8.10
CA PRO A 118 -25.54 -18.09 -6.70
C PRO A 118 -25.61 -19.60 -6.42
N TYR A 119 -24.76 -20.08 -5.53
CA TYR A 119 -24.71 -21.46 -5.10
C TYR A 119 -24.89 -21.58 -3.57
N CYS A 120 -25.47 -22.66 -3.12
CA CYS A 120 -25.54 -22.97 -1.70
C CYS A 120 -24.13 -23.26 -1.13
N PRO A 121 -23.68 -22.59 -0.06
CA PRO A 121 -22.38 -22.81 0.54
C PRO A 121 -22.12 -24.26 0.96
N THR A 122 -23.17 -24.93 1.48
CA THR A 122 -23.10 -26.29 2.04
C THR A 122 -23.27 -27.35 0.98
N HIS A 123 -24.32 -27.24 0.14
CA HIS A 123 -24.70 -28.31 -0.81
C HIS A 123 -24.13 -28.11 -2.21
N LYS A 124 -23.53 -26.93 -2.50
CA LYS A 124 -22.96 -26.60 -3.84
C LYS A 124 -23.94 -26.69 -5.01
N ILE A 125 -25.24 -26.58 -4.73
CA ILE A 125 -26.30 -26.58 -5.71
C ILE A 125 -26.57 -25.14 -6.13
N LYS A 126 -26.81 -24.91 -7.42
CA LYS A 126 -27.21 -23.62 -7.97
C LYS A 126 -28.57 -23.23 -7.39
N LEU A 127 -28.66 -21.99 -6.93
CA LEU A 127 -29.88 -21.44 -6.37
C LEU A 127 -30.65 -20.72 -7.47
N GLU A 128 -31.93 -20.98 -7.59
CA GLU A 128 -32.81 -20.34 -8.56
C GLU A 128 -33.91 -19.56 -7.84
N ALA A 129 -34.20 -18.36 -8.31
CA ALA A 129 -35.35 -17.58 -7.95
C ALA A 129 -36.34 -17.61 -9.08
N GLN A 130 -37.60 -17.93 -8.77
CA GLN A 130 -38.69 -17.99 -9.74
C GLN A 130 -39.55 -16.76 -9.62
N THR A 131 -39.96 -16.16 -10.72
CA THR A 131 -41.00 -15.12 -10.72
C THR A 131 -42.38 -15.74 -10.46
N VAL A 132 -43.30 -14.96 -9.93
CA VAL A 132 -44.69 -15.39 -9.73
C VAL A 132 -45.24 -15.99 -11.03
N SER A 133 -45.03 -15.35 -12.18
CA SER A 133 -45.50 -15.86 -13.46
C SER A 133 -44.91 -17.23 -13.82
N GLN A 134 -43.61 -17.43 -13.55
CA GLN A 134 -42.97 -18.74 -13.84
C GLN A 134 -43.52 -19.85 -12.91
N ILE A 135 -43.79 -19.53 -11.65
CA ILE A 135 -44.38 -20.47 -10.67
C ILE A 135 -45.80 -20.82 -11.16
N VAL A 136 -46.61 -19.84 -11.55
CA VAL A 136 -47.95 -20.02 -12.04
C VAL A 136 -48.00 -20.84 -13.34
N ASP A 137 -47.13 -20.51 -14.31
CA ASP A 137 -47.06 -21.25 -15.59
C ASP A 137 -46.60 -22.71 -15.35
N GLN A 138 -45.69 -22.96 -14.39
CA GLN A 138 -45.25 -24.31 -14.02
C GLN A 138 -46.39 -25.08 -13.34
N LEU A 139 -47.21 -24.45 -12.47
CA LEU A 139 -48.37 -25.07 -11.87
C LEU A 139 -49.45 -25.37 -12.88
N LEU A 140 -49.68 -24.48 -13.85
CA LEU A 140 -50.64 -24.69 -14.95
C LEU A 140 -50.20 -25.74 -15.98
N SER A 141 -48.88 -26.08 -16.01
CA SER A 141 -48.39 -27.17 -16.86
C SER A 141 -48.66 -28.59 -16.32
N LEU A 142 -49.16 -28.70 -15.07
CA LEU A 142 -49.60 -29.95 -14.52
C LEU A 142 -50.85 -30.48 -15.27
N PRO A 143 -51.09 -31.81 -15.27
CA PRO A 143 -52.28 -32.39 -15.94
C PRO A 143 -53.55 -31.73 -15.47
N ASP A 144 -54.48 -31.55 -16.43
CA ASP A 144 -55.80 -30.98 -16.15
C ASP A 144 -56.55 -31.80 -15.10
N ASN A 145 -57.28 -31.11 -14.21
CA ASN A 145 -57.94 -31.67 -13.03
C ASN A 145 -57.08 -32.16 -11.87
N THR A 146 -55.75 -31.95 -11.91
CA THR A 146 -54.85 -32.24 -10.75
C THR A 146 -55.28 -31.37 -9.58
N LYS A 147 -55.43 -31.99 -8.42
CA LYS A 147 -55.76 -31.28 -7.15
C LYS A 147 -54.47 -30.88 -6.45
N ILE A 148 -54.24 -29.58 -6.28
CA ILE A 148 -53.08 -29.04 -5.57
C ILE A 148 -53.49 -28.27 -4.32
N MET A 149 -52.64 -28.30 -3.32
CA MET A 149 -52.75 -27.49 -2.12
C MET A 149 -51.54 -26.55 -2.11
N VAL A 150 -51.80 -25.22 -2.02
CA VAL A 150 -50.76 -24.18 -1.91
C VAL A 150 -50.56 -23.87 -0.43
N LEU A 151 -49.33 -23.98 0.05
CA LEU A 151 -48.91 -23.82 1.43
C LEU A 151 -47.84 -22.73 1.57
N ALA A 152 -47.93 -21.96 2.64
CA ALA A 152 -46.88 -21.02 3.04
C ALA A 152 -46.09 -21.56 4.26
N PRO A 153 -44.82 -21.95 4.14
CA PRO A 153 -44.03 -22.49 5.25
C PRO A 153 -43.53 -21.36 6.16
N VAL A 154 -44.29 -21.09 7.24
CA VAL A 154 -43.98 -19.99 8.20
C VAL A 154 -43.08 -20.44 9.33
N VAL A 155 -43.01 -21.70 9.69
CA VAL A 155 -42.05 -22.27 10.64
C VAL A 155 -41.43 -23.53 10.05
N ASN A 156 -40.11 -23.56 9.94
CA ASN A 156 -39.43 -24.74 9.44
C ASN A 156 -38.42 -25.24 10.49
N ASN A 157 -38.71 -26.40 11.06
CA ASN A 157 -37.85 -27.17 11.98
C ASN A 157 -37.33 -26.35 13.18
N ARG A 158 -38.18 -25.47 13.77
CA ARG A 158 -37.83 -24.61 14.90
C ARG A 158 -38.53 -25.05 16.18
N LYS A 159 -37.86 -24.88 17.32
CA LYS A 159 -38.46 -25.08 18.66
C LYS A 159 -39.26 -23.85 19.06
N GLY A 160 -40.36 -24.05 19.74
CA GLY A 160 -41.24 -22.99 20.26
C GLY A 160 -42.70 -23.43 20.35
N SER A 161 -43.52 -22.72 21.10
CA SER A 161 -44.96 -22.90 21.12
C SER A 161 -45.68 -22.24 19.97
N HIS A 162 -45.04 -21.28 19.30
CA HIS A 162 -45.53 -20.51 18.15
C HIS A 162 -46.94 -19.90 18.32
N ILE A 163 -47.40 -19.71 19.58
CA ILE A 163 -48.77 -19.25 19.91
C ILE A 163 -49.03 -17.86 19.33
N ASP A 164 -48.09 -16.91 19.51
CA ASP A 164 -48.24 -15.52 19.02
C ASP A 164 -48.40 -15.48 17.50
N LEU A 165 -47.60 -16.32 16.77
CA LEU A 165 -47.72 -16.45 15.35
C LEU A 165 -49.05 -17.03 14.91
N ILE A 166 -49.55 -18.03 15.62
CA ILE A 166 -50.85 -18.67 15.29
C ILE A 166 -51.98 -17.67 15.54
N ASP A 167 -51.91 -16.87 16.61
CA ASP A 167 -52.91 -15.83 16.88
C ASP A 167 -52.89 -14.71 15.82
N GLU A 168 -51.68 -14.34 15.33
CA GLU A 168 -51.54 -13.39 14.22
C GLU A 168 -52.15 -13.94 12.94
N LEU A 169 -51.88 -15.19 12.59
CA LEU A 169 -52.43 -15.88 11.40
C LEU A 169 -53.96 -15.99 11.50
N ARG A 170 -54.49 -16.26 12.69
CA ARG A 170 -55.94 -16.26 12.97
C ARG A 170 -56.56 -14.88 12.74
N ALA A 171 -55.89 -13.82 13.21
CA ALA A 171 -56.36 -12.44 13.03
C ALA A 171 -56.32 -12.01 11.54
N GLN A 172 -55.45 -12.57 10.72
CA GLN A 172 -55.36 -12.37 9.29
C GLN A 172 -56.41 -13.16 8.48
N GLY A 173 -57.19 -14.03 9.15
CA GLY A 173 -58.31 -14.77 8.57
C GLY A 173 -57.96 -16.12 7.93
N PHE A 174 -56.79 -16.66 8.21
CA PHE A 174 -56.43 -18.01 7.74
C PHE A 174 -57.21 -19.07 8.56
N ILE A 175 -57.75 -20.05 7.83
CA ILE A 175 -58.67 -21.06 8.40
C ILE A 175 -57.94 -22.35 8.79
N ARG A 176 -56.84 -22.71 8.04
CA ARG A 176 -56.18 -24.02 8.21
C ARG A 176 -54.68 -23.87 8.22
N ILE A 177 -54.07 -24.67 9.08
CA ILE A 177 -52.62 -24.82 9.11
C ILE A 177 -52.26 -26.32 9.00
N ARG A 178 -51.04 -26.59 8.53
CA ARG A 178 -50.45 -27.92 8.55
C ARG A 178 -49.33 -27.94 9.56
N LEU A 179 -49.53 -28.68 10.63
CA LEU A 179 -48.53 -28.90 11.68
C LEU A 179 -47.93 -30.31 11.52
N ASP A 180 -46.61 -30.42 11.35
CA ASP A 180 -45.91 -31.70 11.22
C ASP A 180 -46.59 -32.68 10.25
N LYS A 181 -46.92 -32.15 9.06
CA LYS A 181 -47.64 -32.83 7.96
C LYS A 181 -49.12 -33.11 8.17
N ILE A 182 -49.72 -32.83 9.32
CA ILE A 182 -51.15 -33.02 9.64
C ILE A 182 -51.87 -31.68 9.55
N ILE A 183 -53.02 -31.65 8.89
CA ILE A 183 -53.82 -30.44 8.68
C ILE A 183 -54.84 -30.30 9.82
N TYR A 184 -54.81 -29.12 10.44
CA TYR A 184 -55.73 -28.71 11.53
C TYR A 184 -56.48 -27.44 11.12
N GLU A 185 -57.68 -27.27 11.65
CA GLU A 185 -58.28 -25.93 11.67
C GLU A 185 -57.57 -25.07 12.70
N ILE A 186 -57.37 -23.80 12.40
CA ILE A 186 -56.56 -22.91 13.24
C ILE A 186 -57.09 -22.75 14.65
N ASP A 187 -58.41 -22.98 14.85
CA ASP A 187 -59.08 -22.96 16.16
C ASP A 187 -58.93 -24.27 16.96
N ASN A 188 -58.56 -25.36 16.33
CA ASN A 188 -58.50 -26.71 16.88
C ASN A 188 -57.08 -27.31 16.85
N ILE A 189 -56.06 -26.49 17.00
CA ILE A 189 -54.65 -26.91 16.97
C ILE A 189 -54.31 -27.61 18.33
N PRO A 190 -53.62 -28.76 18.29
CA PRO A 190 -53.12 -29.37 19.50
C PRO A 190 -52.01 -28.51 20.17
N THR A 191 -51.83 -28.69 21.47
CA THR A 191 -50.78 -28.00 22.23
C THR A 191 -49.42 -28.33 21.65
N ILE A 192 -48.66 -27.32 21.17
CA ILE A 192 -47.33 -27.46 20.55
C ILE A 192 -46.28 -27.52 21.66
N GLU A 193 -45.46 -28.59 21.63
CA GLU A 193 -44.38 -28.79 22.61
C GLU A 193 -43.20 -27.81 22.36
N LYS A 194 -42.86 -27.00 23.38
CA LYS A 194 -41.83 -25.96 23.29
C LYS A 194 -40.41 -26.50 22.99
N ASN A 195 -40.11 -27.72 23.34
CA ASN A 195 -38.78 -28.30 23.29
C ASN A 195 -38.53 -29.18 22.07
N THR A 196 -39.56 -29.50 21.30
CA THR A 196 -39.53 -30.23 20.04
C THR A 196 -39.44 -29.26 18.86
N LYS A 197 -38.87 -29.74 17.74
CA LYS A 197 -38.84 -28.97 16.52
C LYS A 197 -40.08 -29.28 15.70
N HIS A 198 -40.77 -28.21 15.31
CA HIS A 198 -42.01 -28.30 14.54
C HIS A 198 -41.90 -27.65 13.18
N GLN A 199 -42.69 -28.14 12.22
CA GLN A 199 -42.92 -27.52 10.91
C GLN A 199 -44.35 -27.03 10.89
N LEU A 200 -44.54 -25.74 10.57
CA LEU A 200 -45.87 -25.14 10.48
C LEU A 200 -46.03 -24.46 9.12
N ASP A 201 -46.96 -24.89 8.33
CA ASP A 201 -47.30 -24.32 7.03
C ASP A 201 -48.76 -23.83 7.05
N VAL A 202 -49.01 -22.64 6.53
CA VAL A 202 -50.36 -22.09 6.38
C VAL A 202 -50.95 -22.58 5.06
N VAL A 203 -52.15 -23.15 5.11
CA VAL A 203 -52.90 -23.53 3.88
C VAL A 203 -53.49 -22.28 3.27
N ILE A 204 -52.95 -21.85 2.12
CA ILE A 204 -53.39 -20.65 1.42
C ILE A 204 -54.62 -20.98 0.58
N ASP A 205 -54.52 -22.03 -0.24
CA ASP A 205 -55.67 -22.43 -1.08
C ASP A 205 -55.59 -23.92 -1.46
N ARG A 206 -56.74 -24.47 -1.86
CA ARG A 206 -56.87 -25.80 -2.48
C ARG A 206 -57.50 -25.66 -3.83
N LEU A 207 -56.78 -26.00 -4.84
CA LEU A 207 -57.13 -25.71 -6.23
C LEU A 207 -57.18 -27.00 -7.05
N LYS A 208 -58.01 -26.98 -8.09
CA LYS A 208 -58.03 -27.99 -9.13
C LYS A 208 -57.55 -27.32 -10.39
N ILE A 209 -56.46 -27.82 -10.97
CA ILE A 209 -55.85 -27.19 -12.15
C ILE A 209 -56.78 -27.18 -13.34
N HIS A 210 -57.04 -25.98 -13.86
CA HIS A 210 -57.70 -25.68 -15.12
C HIS A 210 -57.18 -24.34 -15.66
N LEU A 211 -57.22 -24.12 -16.95
CA LEU A 211 -56.72 -22.87 -17.54
C LEU A 211 -57.46 -21.61 -17.04
N ASP A 212 -58.73 -21.73 -16.70
CA ASP A 212 -59.59 -20.63 -16.25
C ASP A 212 -59.23 -20.09 -14.84
N ILE A 213 -58.45 -20.82 -14.04
CA ILE A 213 -58.11 -20.42 -12.65
C ILE A 213 -56.78 -19.68 -12.55
N LYS A 214 -56.19 -19.23 -13.69
CA LYS A 214 -54.88 -18.56 -13.69
C LYS A 214 -54.81 -17.40 -12.70
N GLN A 215 -55.84 -16.53 -12.66
CA GLN A 215 -55.91 -15.40 -11.73
C GLN A 215 -55.89 -15.86 -10.26
N ARG A 216 -56.67 -16.85 -9.91
CA ARG A 216 -56.79 -17.37 -8.55
C ARG A 216 -55.48 -18.05 -8.09
N ILE A 217 -54.81 -18.80 -8.99
CA ILE A 217 -53.49 -19.36 -8.70
C ILE A 217 -52.49 -18.22 -8.42
N THR A 218 -52.50 -17.15 -9.26
CA THR A 218 -51.62 -16.00 -9.09
C THR A 218 -51.82 -15.35 -7.72
N GLU A 219 -53.03 -15.04 -7.33
CA GLU A 219 -53.39 -14.45 -6.04
C GLU A 219 -52.96 -15.35 -4.85
N SER A 220 -53.18 -16.67 -4.99
CA SER A 220 -52.77 -17.64 -3.96
C SER A 220 -51.24 -17.74 -3.84
N VAL A 221 -50.52 -17.72 -4.97
CA VAL A 221 -49.04 -17.73 -4.99
C VAL A 221 -48.47 -16.44 -4.38
N GLU A 222 -48.97 -15.27 -4.77
CA GLU A 222 -48.57 -13.99 -4.22
C GLU A 222 -48.79 -13.90 -2.71
N THR A 223 -49.95 -14.33 -2.24
CA THR A 223 -50.32 -14.38 -0.82
C THR A 223 -49.37 -15.30 -0.05
N GLY A 224 -49.10 -16.50 -0.56
CA GLY A 224 -48.20 -17.46 0.06
C GLY A 224 -46.75 -16.96 0.12
N LEU A 225 -46.26 -16.38 -1.00
CA LEU A 225 -44.91 -15.80 -1.05
C LEU A 225 -44.75 -14.64 -0.08
N LYS A 226 -45.75 -13.78 0.06
CA LYS A 226 -45.73 -12.67 1.01
C LYS A 226 -45.72 -13.14 2.46
N LEU A 227 -46.49 -14.18 2.80
CA LEU A 227 -46.63 -14.72 4.14
C LEU A 227 -45.38 -15.48 4.60
N ALA A 228 -44.74 -16.26 3.72
CA ALA A 228 -43.61 -17.12 4.04
C ALA A 228 -42.29 -16.59 3.47
N ASP A 229 -42.12 -15.27 3.47
CA ASP A 229 -40.87 -14.59 3.10
C ASP A 229 -40.27 -15.09 1.77
N GLY A 230 -41.14 -15.21 0.75
CA GLY A 230 -40.77 -15.56 -0.61
C GLY A 230 -40.70 -17.07 -0.89
N LYS A 231 -41.25 -17.91 -0.07
CA LYS A 231 -41.33 -19.38 -0.30
C LYS A 231 -42.78 -19.85 -0.33
N ILE A 232 -43.08 -20.79 -1.18
CA ILE A 232 -44.31 -21.55 -1.14
C ILE A 232 -44.04 -23.03 -1.39
N VAL A 233 -44.88 -23.87 -0.83
CA VAL A 233 -44.89 -25.31 -1.05
C VAL A 233 -46.22 -25.70 -1.69
N THR A 234 -46.14 -26.47 -2.74
CA THR A 234 -47.39 -27.09 -3.30
C THR A 234 -47.36 -28.60 -3.08
N ILE A 235 -48.51 -29.14 -2.77
CA ILE A 235 -48.70 -30.59 -2.60
C ILE A 235 -49.75 -31.04 -3.60
N ASN A 236 -49.37 -32.04 -4.38
CA ASN A 236 -50.35 -32.77 -5.17
C ASN A 236 -51.17 -33.69 -4.22
N MET A 237 -52.46 -33.41 -4.13
CA MET A 237 -53.33 -34.09 -3.14
C MET A 237 -53.67 -35.53 -3.52
N ASP A 238 -53.38 -35.95 -4.78
CA ASP A 238 -53.65 -37.29 -5.27
C ASP A 238 -52.42 -38.19 -5.16
N THR A 239 -51.17 -37.61 -5.21
CA THR A 239 -49.88 -38.35 -5.20
C THR A 239 -49.04 -38.06 -3.96
N ASP A 240 -49.41 -37.08 -3.11
CA ASP A 240 -48.64 -36.56 -1.98
C ASP A 240 -47.24 -36.00 -2.35
N GLU A 241 -46.98 -35.74 -3.65
CA GLU A 241 -45.74 -35.12 -4.10
C GLU A 241 -45.68 -33.66 -3.67
N THR A 242 -44.57 -33.30 -3.06
CA THR A 242 -44.35 -31.95 -2.55
C THR A 242 -43.33 -31.22 -3.43
N GLN A 243 -43.66 -30.03 -3.89
CA GLN A 243 -42.77 -29.17 -4.66
C GLN A 243 -42.57 -27.82 -3.95
N LEU A 244 -41.31 -27.43 -3.75
CA LEU A 244 -40.96 -26.14 -3.18
C LEU A 244 -40.67 -25.14 -4.31
N PHE A 245 -41.32 -23.98 -4.23
CA PHE A 245 -41.07 -22.82 -5.09
C PHE A 245 -40.50 -21.67 -4.22
N SER A 246 -39.64 -20.88 -4.81
CA SER A 246 -39.09 -19.72 -4.10
C SER A 246 -38.90 -18.52 -5.03
N ALA A 247 -39.38 -17.37 -4.60
CA ALA A 247 -39.13 -16.09 -5.24
C ALA A 247 -37.73 -15.53 -4.86
N LYS A 248 -37.08 -16.18 -3.88
CA LYS A 248 -35.68 -15.87 -3.46
C LYS A 248 -34.77 -17.02 -3.91
N PHE A 249 -33.48 -16.71 -4.05
CA PHE A 249 -32.45 -17.72 -4.27
C PHE A 249 -32.31 -18.62 -3.05
N SER A 250 -33.04 -19.71 -2.96
CA SER A 250 -33.06 -20.61 -1.81
C SER A 250 -32.58 -22.02 -2.13
N CYS A 251 -31.96 -22.64 -1.15
CA CYS A 251 -31.52 -24.02 -1.22
C CYS A 251 -32.68 -24.97 -0.89
N PRO A 252 -32.97 -25.99 -1.71
CA PRO A 252 -34.03 -26.96 -1.40
C PRO A 252 -33.69 -27.89 -0.23
N HIS A 253 -32.41 -28.02 0.16
CA HIS A 253 -31.95 -28.96 1.18
C HIS A 253 -31.63 -28.31 2.53
N CYS A 254 -31.50 -26.99 2.61
CA CYS A 254 -31.26 -26.27 3.87
C CYS A 254 -31.95 -24.90 3.87
N GLU A 255 -31.94 -24.23 5.02
CA GLU A 255 -32.59 -22.91 5.20
C GLU A 255 -31.83 -21.74 4.52
N TYR A 256 -30.71 -22.02 3.83
CA TYR A 256 -29.91 -20.97 3.19
C TYR A 256 -30.69 -20.34 2.02
N ALA A 257 -30.88 -19.03 2.10
CA ALA A 257 -31.55 -18.24 1.09
C ALA A 257 -30.85 -16.87 0.92
N LEU A 258 -30.75 -16.43 -0.31
CA LEU A 258 -30.33 -15.09 -0.69
C LEU A 258 -31.53 -14.29 -1.15
N THR A 259 -31.70 -13.09 -0.60
CA THR A 259 -32.83 -12.23 -0.97
C THR A 259 -32.65 -11.64 -2.37
N GLU A 260 -31.51 -11.07 -2.64
CA GLU A 260 -31.19 -10.38 -3.89
C GLU A 260 -29.68 -10.31 -4.10
N LEU A 261 -29.24 -10.32 -5.37
CA LEU A 261 -27.85 -10.09 -5.75
C LEU A 261 -27.64 -8.61 -6.04
N GLU A 262 -27.26 -7.85 -4.99
CA GLU A 262 -26.94 -6.44 -5.13
C GLU A 262 -25.42 -6.22 -5.28
N PRO A 263 -24.97 -5.16 -6.01
CA PRO A 263 -23.55 -4.82 -6.11
C PRO A 263 -22.88 -4.58 -4.75
N ARG A 264 -23.64 -4.17 -3.72
CA ARG A 264 -23.14 -3.96 -2.35
C ARG A 264 -22.67 -5.27 -1.69
N LEU A 265 -23.27 -6.39 -2.01
CA LEU A 265 -22.91 -7.72 -1.52
C LEU A 265 -21.47 -8.10 -1.92
N PHE A 266 -20.99 -7.61 -3.06
CA PHE A 266 -19.66 -7.89 -3.60
C PHE A 266 -18.61 -6.83 -3.22
N SER A 267 -18.93 -5.92 -2.30
CA SER A 267 -18.02 -4.88 -1.83
C SER A 267 -17.45 -5.22 -0.45
N PHE A 268 -16.15 -5.40 -0.36
CA PHE A 268 -15.47 -5.56 0.92
C PHE A 268 -15.33 -4.24 1.71
N ASN A 269 -15.70 -3.09 1.11
CA ASN A 269 -15.78 -1.77 1.76
C ASN A 269 -17.18 -1.45 2.29
N ASN A 270 -18.16 -2.35 2.05
CA ASN A 270 -19.54 -2.18 2.52
C ASN A 270 -19.86 -3.27 3.56
N PRO A 271 -20.51 -2.95 4.68
CA PRO A 271 -20.88 -3.92 5.71
C PRO A 271 -21.72 -5.10 5.21
N MET A 272 -22.52 -4.93 4.13
CA MET A 272 -23.31 -6.01 3.53
C MET A 272 -22.42 -7.07 2.86
N GLY A 273 -21.27 -6.70 2.32
CA GLY A 273 -20.38 -7.60 1.59
C GLY A 273 -19.10 -7.96 2.33
N ALA A 274 -18.67 -7.10 3.26
CA ALA A 274 -17.44 -7.30 4.03
C ALA A 274 -17.53 -8.50 4.98
N CYS A 275 -16.46 -9.26 5.10
CA CYS A 275 -16.34 -10.29 6.12
C CYS A 275 -16.49 -9.67 7.52
N PRO A 276 -17.42 -10.15 8.37
CA PRO A 276 -17.70 -9.53 9.68
C PRO A 276 -16.55 -9.72 10.69
N ASP A 277 -15.63 -10.65 10.43
CA ASP A 277 -14.53 -10.98 11.33
C ASP A 277 -13.28 -10.11 11.10
N CYS A 278 -13.02 -9.67 9.86
CA CYS A 278 -11.88 -8.81 9.50
C CYS A 278 -12.30 -7.47 8.88
N ASP A 279 -13.59 -7.11 8.90
CA ASP A 279 -14.13 -5.88 8.32
C ASP A 279 -13.67 -5.62 6.88
N GLY A 280 -13.55 -6.69 6.08
CA GLY A 280 -13.13 -6.61 4.68
C GLY A 280 -11.63 -6.43 4.45
N LEU A 281 -10.79 -6.56 5.48
CA LEU A 281 -9.33 -6.46 5.34
C LEU A 281 -8.71 -7.75 4.77
N GLY A 282 -9.34 -8.90 4.97
CA GLY A 282 -8.85 -10.21 4.52
C GLY A 282 -7.80 -10.83 5.45
N HIS A 283 -7.27 -10.06 6.37
CA HIS A 283 -6.27 -10.50 7.34
C HIS A 283 -6.53 -9.87 8.70
N LYS A 284 -5.96 -10.45 9.73
CA LYS A 284 -5.99 -9.95 11.10
C LYS A 284 -4.61 -9.77 11.66
N ASN A 285 -4.41 -8.65 12.34
CA ASN A 285 -3.21 -8.43 13.14
C ASN A 285 -3.38 -9.13 14.49
N PHE A 286 -2.45 -9.97 14.85
CA PHE A 286 -2.38 -10.60 16.16
C PHE A 286 -0.98 -10.43 16.75
N PHE A 287 -0.90 -10.43 18.08
CA PHE A 287 0.39 -10.42 18.76
C PHE A 287 1.01 -11.81 18.67
N ASP A 288 2.13 -11.89 17.97
CA ASP A 288 2.82 -13.15 17.67
C ASP A 288 3.70 -13.55 18.86
N ALA A 289 3.47 -14.73 19.41
CA ALA A 289 4.23 -15.27 20.52
C ALA A 289 5.75 -15.31 20.23
N GLN A 290 6.14 -15.65 18.99
CA GLN A 290 7.56 -15.68 18.59
C GLN A 290 8.18 -14.30 18.54
N ARG A 291 7.41 -13.26 18.23
CA ARG A 291 7.87 -11.86 18.25
C ARG A 291 7.89 -11.29 19.66
N VAL A 292 6.94 -11.67 20.51
CA VAL A 292 6.86 -11.25 21.91
C VAL A 292 8.03 -11.83 22.69
N VAL A 293 8.37 -13.11 22.49
CA VAL A 293 9.55 -13.76 23.05
C VAL A 293 10.72 -13.58 22.08
N ALA A 294 11.34 -12.39 22.15
CA ALA A 294 12.40 -12.03 21.21
C ALA A 294 13.69 -12.85 21.39
N PHE A 295 13.96 -13.33 22.62
CA PHE A 295 15.20 -14.03 22.97
C PHE A 295 14.90 -15.29 23.82
N PRO A 296 14.37 -16.37 23.21
CA PRO A 296 13.96 -17.57 23.96
C PRO A 296 15.09 -18.28 24.69
N GLN A 297 16.35 -18.09 24.27
CA GLN A 297 17.55 -18.60 24.92
C GLN A 297 17.96 -17.82 26.18
N LEU A 298 17.37 -16.66 26.43
CA LEU A 298 17.61 -15.87 27.63
C LEU A 298 16.59 -16.20 28.73
N PRO A 299 16.97 -16.01 30.00
CA PRO A 299 16.02 -16.02 31.11
C PRO A 299 15.04 -14.83 31.04
N LEU A 300 13.87 -14.99 31.66
CA LEU A 300 12.90 -13.90 31.81
C LEU A 300 13.49 -12.70 32.55
N SER A 301 14.32 -12.95 33.57
CA SER A 301 15.03 -11.94 34.34
C SER A 301 15.98 -11.10 33.50
N SER A 302 16.54 -11.68 32.42
CA SER A 302 17.55 -11.07 31.55
C SER A 302 16.97 -10.52 30.24
N GLY A 303 15.64 -10.60 30.06
CA GLY A 303 14.95 -9.95 28.93
C GLY A 303 14.60 -10.87 27.76
N ALA A 304 14.27 -12.16 28.04
CA ALA A 304 13.65 -13.04 27.04
C ALA A 304 12.44 -12.36 26.38
N ILE A 305 11.68 -11.59 27.17
CA ILE A 305 10.57 -10.74 26.73
C ILE A 305 10.91 -9.29 27.06
N LYS A 306 11.07 -8.44 26.05
CA LYS A 306 11.49 -7.05 26.21
C LYS A 306 10.48 -6.25 27.04
N GLY A 307 10.99 -5.53 28.05
CA GLY A 307 10.15 -4.73 28.94
C GLY A 307 9.47 -5.52 30.09
N TRP A 308 9.71 -6.83 30.18
CA TRP A 308 9.29 -7.73 31.24
C TRP A 308 10.52 -8.35 31.97
N ASP A 309 11.49 -7.52 32.25
CA ASP A 309 12.77 -7.91 32.89
C ASP A 309 13.08 -7.03 34.11
N LYS A 310 14.20 -7.27 34.75
CA LYS A 310 14.67 -6.53 35.95
C LYS A 310 14.71 -5.00 35.81
N ARG A 311 14.75 -4.47 34.57
CA ARG A 311 14.73 -3.03 34.31
C ARG A 311 13.34 -2.41 34.50
N ASN A 312 12.28 -3.21 34.43
CA ASN A 312 10.90 -2.77 34.70
C ASN A 312 10.40 -3.45 35.96
N GLN A 313 10.58 -2.79 37.11
CA GLN A 313 10.27 -3.35 38.43
C GLN A 313 8.82 -3.83 38.55
N PHE A 314 7.86 -3.12 37.96
CA PHE A 314 6.42 -3.49 38.04
C PHE A 314 6.14 -4.83 37.37
N TYR A 315 6.53 -5.00 36.12
CA TYR A 315 6.29 -6.25 35.39
C TYR A 315 7.16 -7.40 35.88
N TYR A 316 8.41 -7.09 36.30
CA TYR A 316 9.29 -8.08 36.89
C TYR A 316 8.74 -8.64 38.20
N GLN A 317 8.15 -7.77 39.04
CA GLN A 317 7.48 -8.22 40.28
C GLN A 317 6.27 -9.12 39.97
N MET A 318 5.51 -8.84 38.95
CA MET A 318 4.41 -9.72 38.51
C MET A 318 4.95 -11.11 38.12
N LEU A 319 6.04 -11.17 37.34
CA LEU A 319 6.66 -12.43 36.97
C LEU A 319 7.22 -13.19 38.20
N ASN A 320 7.76 -12.48 39.21
CA ASN A 320 8.22 -13.08 40.44
C ASN A 320 7.06 -13.77 41.22
N ASN A 321 5.94 -13.08 41.35
CA ASN A 321 4.76 -13.67 42.03
C ASN A 321 4.23 -14.88 41.25
N LEU A 322 4.28 -14.80 39.91
CA LEU A 322 3.89 -15.93 39.06
C LEU A 322 4.84 -17.12 39.22
N ALA A 323 6.15 -16.86 39.24
CA ALA A 323 7.18 -17.88 39.46
C ALA A 323 7.04 -18.59 40.81
N GLN A 324 6.75 -17.83 41.87
CA GLN A 324 6.46 -18.40 43.21
C GLN A 324 5.20 -19.27 43.23
N HIS A 325 4.12 -18.83 42.54
CA HIS A 325 2.86 -19.54 42.51
C HIS A 325 2.94 -20.87 41.75
N TYR A 326 3.59 -20.86 40.58
CA TYR A 326 3.73 -22.06 39.74
C TYR A 326 5.06 -22.81 39.93
N ASN A 327 5.91 -22.37 40.86
CA ASN A 327 7.17 -22.99 41.21
C ASN A 327 8.12 -23.21 40.01
N PHE A 328 8.42 -22.16 39.28
CA PHE A 328 9.42 -22.16 38.21
C PHE A 328 10.51 -21.09 38.43
N ASP A 329 11.70 -21.31 37.84
CA ASP A 329 12.83 -20.41 37.99
C ASP A 329 12.88 -19.36 36.90
N LEU A 330 12.95 -18.06 37.28
CA LEU A 330 13.09 -16.91 36.36
C LEU A 330 14.48 -16.78 35.73
N GLU A 331 15.48 -17.45 36.28
CA GLU A 331 16.85 -17.48 35.74
C GLU A 331 17.04 -18.64 34.72
N MET A 332 16.05 -19.50 34.55
CA MET A 332 16.03 -20.54 33.51
C MET A 332 15.75 -19.92 32.13
N PRO A 333 16.44 -20.33 31.03
CA PRO A 333 16.12 -19.92 29.68
C PRO A 333 14.64 -20.16 29.34
N TYR A 334 13.96 -19.20 28.73
CA TYR A 334 12.52 -19.27 28.42
C TYR A 334 12.16 -20.56 27.65
N GLN A 335 12.98 -20.96 26.68
CA GLN A 335 12.77 -22.17 25.88
C GLN A 335 12.82 -23.49 26.69
N GLU A 336 13.43 -23.49 27.88
CA GLU A 336 13.56 -24.67 28.75
C GLU A 336 12.42 -24.75 29.79
N LEU A 337 11.62 -23.68 29.91
CA LEU A 337 10.41 -23.70 30.73
C LEU A 337 9.39 -24.69 30.16
N ALA A 338 8.66 -25.38 31.06
CA ALA A 338 7.58 -26.26 30.64
C ALA A 338 6.52 -25.54 29.80
N GLU A 339 5.97 -26.17 28.77
CA GLU A 339 5.05 -25.59 27.80
C GLU A 339 3.78 -24.97 28.46
N ASN A 340 3.26 -25.60 29.53
CA ASN A 340 2.16 -25.04 30.31
C ASN A 340 2.53 -23.71 30.96
N ILE A 341 3.77 -23.54 31.46
CA ILE A 341 4.26 -22.30 32.06
C ILE A 341 4.44 -21.23 30.98
N GLN A 342 5.03 -21.59 29.84
CA GLN A 342 5.14 -20.67 28.70
C GLN A 342 3.76 -20.16 28.27
N ASN A 343 2.76 -21.03 28.19
CA ASN A 343 1.38 -20.66 27.84
C ASN A 343 0.74 -19.72 28.88
N ILE A 344 0.94 -19.97 30.17
CA ILE A 344 0.45 -19.09 31.23
C ILE A 344 1.10 -17.71 31.14
N ILE A 345 2.41 -17.64 30.93
CA ILE A 345 3.13 -16.36 30.76
C ILE A 345 2.59 -15.56 29.57
N LEU A 346 2.34 -16.22 28.44
CA LEU A 346 1.88 -15.55 27.23
C LEU A 346 0.39 -15.20 27.26
N TYR A 347 -0.47 -16.14 27.64
CA TYR A 347 -1.92 -16.04 27.45
C TYR A 347 -2.70 -15.85 28.77
N GLY A 348 -2.04 -16.05 29.92
CA GLY A 348 -2.62 -15.82 31.25
C GLY A 348 -3.06 -17.06 31.99
N SER A 349 -3.44 -16.88 33.28
CA SER A 349 -3.87 -17.97 34.22
C SER A 349 -5.36 -18.36 34.06
N GLY A 350 -6.09 -17.80 33.09
CA GLY A 350 -7.51 -18.05 32.88
C GLY A 350 -8.36 -17.56 34.07
N LYS A 351 -9.06 -18.48 34.74
CA LYS A 351 -9.91 -18.16 35.89
C LYS A 351 -9.16 -18.27 37.24
N GLU A 352 -7.95 -18.81 37.24
CA GLU A 352 -7.16 -19.00 38.45
C GLU A 352 -6.71 -17.65 39.03
N GLN A 353 -6.95 -17.45 40.33
CA GLN A 353 -6.60 -16.23 41.02
C GLN A 353 -5.25 -16.39 41.74
N ILE A 354 -4.34 -15.51 41.46
CA ILE A 354 -2.98 -15.48 41.98
C ILE A 354 -2.84 -14.25 42.86
N GLU A 355 -2.12 -14.37 43.94
CA GLU A 355 -1.82 -13.27 44.84
C GLU A 355 -0.64 -12.47 44.33
N PHE A 356 -0.86 -11.23 43.97
CA PHE A 356 0.18 -10.30 43.47
C PHE A 356 0.48 -9.28 44.55
N SER A 357 1.76 -9.12 44.87
CA SER A 357 2.27 -8.09 45.76
C SER A 357 2.79 -6.91 44.98
N TYR A 358 2.34 -5.69 45.29
CA TYR A 358 2.72 -4.44 44.63
C TYR A 358 3.38 -3.50 45.65
N PHE A 359 4.45 -2.81 45.23
CA PHE A 359 5.02 -1.71 45.99
C PHE A 359 4.25 -0.43 45.63
N ASN A 360 3.70 0.25 46.62
CA ASN A 360 3.14 1.59 46.42
C ASN A 360 4.25 2.66 46.46
N GLU A 361 3.95 3.90 46.07
CA GLU A 361 4.90 5.00 46.04
C GLU A 361 5.54 5.32 47.39
N GLN A 362 4.99 4.81 48.49
CA GLN A 362 5.50 4.96 49.89
C GLN A 362 6.30 3.74 50.36
N GLY A 363 6.60 2.77 49.46
CA GLY A 363 7.37 1.56 49.78
C GLY A 363 6.60 0.48 50.60
N LYS A 364 5.27 0.63 50.84
CA LYS A 364 4.47 -0.37 51.52
C LYS A 364 3.99 -1.42 50.50
N ILE A 365 4.06 -2.68 50.91
CA ILE A 365 3.55 -3.84 50.16
C ILE A 365 2.03 -3.93 50.32
N SER A 366 1.29 -3.92 49.18
CA SER A 366 -0.13 -4.27 49.20
C SER A 366 -0.33 -5.53 48.34
N SER A 367 -1.02 -6.54 48.85
CA SER A 367 -1.35 -7.76 48.09
C SER A 367 -2.77 -7.68 47.54
N LYS A 368 -2.94 -8.14 46.29
CA LYS A 368 -4.25 -8.23 45.65
C LYS A 368 -4.38 -9.54 44.88
N LYS A 369 -5.50 -10.26 45.10
CA LYS A 369 -5.77 -11.51 44.34
C LYS A 369 -6.53 -11.20 43.07
N HIS A 370 -5.96 -11.58 41.92
CA HIS A 370 -6.61 -11.54 40.63
C HIS A 370 -5.97 -12.55 39.67
N SER A 371 -6.63 -12.80 38.55
CA SER A 371 -6.06 -13.64 37.48
C SER A 371 -4.95 -12.88 36.74
N PHE A 372 -3.91 -13.60 36.28
CA PHE A 372 -2.90 -13.07 35.41
C PHE A 372 -3.43 -12.95 33.98
N GLU A 373 -3.41 -11.75 33.41
CA GLU A 373 -3.97 -11.53 32.06
C GLU A 373 -3.14 -12.14 30.92
N GLY A 374 -1.84 -12.40 31.15
CA GLY A 374 -0.90 -12.82 30.13
C GLY A 374 -0.30 -11.65 29.35
N ILE A 375 0.94 -11.82 28.87
CA ILE A 375 1.70 -10.74 28.21
C ILE A 375 1.07 -10.32 26.89
N ILE A 376 0.58 -11.29 26.10
CA ILE A 376 -0.08 -11.01 24.82
C ILE A 376 -1.37 -10.20 25.02
N ASN A 377 -2.17 -10.57 26.01
CA ASN A 377 -3.41 -9.84 26.31
C ASN A 377 -3.11 -8.45 26.89
N ASN A 378 -2.04 -8.31 27.70
CA ASN A 378 -1.56 -7.00 28.15
C ASN A 378 -1.16 -6.11 26.99
N PHE A 379 -0.38 -6.63 26.02
CA PHE A 379 0.01 -5.90 24.82
C PHE A 379 -1.20 -5.48 24.00
N LYS A 380 -2.17 -6.40 23.79
CA LYS A 380 -3.41 -6.12 23.07
C LYS A 380 -4.22 -5.00 23.74
N ARG A 381 -4.41 -5.08 25.05
CA ARG A 381 -5.12 -4.05 25.82
C ARG A 381 -4.41 -2.69 25.75
N ARG A 382 -3.07 -2.67 25.92
CA ARG A 382 -2.28 -1.43 25.83
C ARG A 382 -2.32 -0.84 24.43
N TYR A 383 -2.20 -1.63 23.37
CA TYR A 383 -2.26 -1.19 21.98
C TYR A 383 -3.60 -0.54 21.65
N GLN A 384 -4.71 -1.09 22.17
CA GLN A 384 -6.05 -0.56 21.95
C GLN A 384 -6.35 0.71 22.75
N LYS A 385 -5.82 0.82 23.99
CA LYS A 385 -6.17 1.89 24.94
C LYS A 385 -5.20 3.06 24.96
N THR A 386 -4.04 2.95 24.33
CA THR A 386 -3.04 4.03 24.36
C THR A 386 -3.36 5.16 23.38
N ASP A 387 -3.30 6.41 23.84
CA ASP A 387 -3.37 7.60 23.02
C ASP A 387 -1.98 8.04 22.51
N LEU A 388 -0.89 7.48 23.07
CA LEU A 388 0.48 7.80 22.69
C LEU A 388 0.90 7.02 21.44
N SER A 389 1.13 7.72 20.33
CA SER A 389 1.59 7.12 19.07
C SER A 389 2.89 6.33 19.24
N SER A 390 3.83 6.82 20.04
CA SER A 390 5.12 6.15 20.30
C SER A 390 4.97 4.78 20.95
N VAL A 391 4.03 4.62 21.90
CA VAL A 391 3.74 3.35 22.57
C VAL A 391 3.05 2.39 21.58
N ARG A 392 2.13 2.91 20.76
CA ARG A 392 1.46 2.14 19.72
C ARG A 392 2.46 1.63 18.68
N ASP A 393 3.39 2.48 18.21
CA ASP A 393 4.44 2.10 17.25
C ASP A 393 5.41 1.05 17.83
N GLU A 394 5.71 1.15 19.12
CA GLU A 394 6.55 0.14 19.80
C GLU A 394 5.84 -1.22 19.88
N LEU A 395 4.57 -1.25 20.29
CA LEU A 395 3.79 -2.47 20.38
C LEU A 395 3.48 -3.07 19.01
N ALA A 396 3.33 -2.25 17.97
CA ALA A 396 3.10 -2.70 16.59
C ALA A 396 4.23 -3.62 16.05
N LYS A 397 5.44 -3.53 16.60
CA LYS A 397 6.57 -4.40 16.21
C LYS A 397 6.35 -5.87 16.55
N TYR A 398 5.47 -6.17 17.49
CA TYR A 398 5.12 -7.53 17.93
C TYR A 398 3.89 -8.10 17.22
N LEU A 399 3.29 -7.33 16.31
CA LEU A 399 2.16 -7.77 15.49
C LEU A 399 2.66 -8.57 14.28
N SER A 400 1.95 -9.67 14.00
CA SER A 400 2.02 -10.42 12.74
C SER A 400 0.68 -10.38 12.04
N ASN A 401 0.72 -10.47 10.71
CA ASN A 401 -0.46 -10.58 9.86
C ASN A 401 -0.76 -12.05 9.57
N GLN A 402 -2.00 -12.47 9.79
CA GLN A 402 -2.50 -13.79 9.41
C GLN A 402 -3.75 -13.64 8.55
N GLU A 403 -3.91 -14.50 7.57
CA GLU A 403 -5.17 -14.55 6.81
C GLU A 403 -6.35 -14.77 7.76
N CYS A 404 -7.43 -14.03 7.52
CA CYS A 404 -8.64 -14.17 8.34
C CYS A 404 -9.19 -15.58 8.22
N PRO A 405 -9.36 -16.34 9.33
CA PRO A 405 -9.79 -17.73 9.28
C PRO A 405 -11.23 -17.89 8.79
N LEU A 406 -12.08 -16.87 8.93
CA LEU A 406 -13.46 -16.92 8.46
C LEU A 406 -13.57 -16.74 6.95
N CYS A 407 -12.81 -15.81 6.38
CA CYS A 407 -12.90 -15.53 4.95
C CYS A 407 -11.73 -16.09 4.13
N ASN A 408 -10.69 -16.65 4.73
CA ASN A 408 -9.50 -17.18 4.05
C ASN A 408 -8.92 -16.17 3.04
N GLY A 409 -8.71 -14.94 3.50
CA GLY A 409 -8.14 -13.86 2.69
C GLY A 409 -9.08 -13.23 1.65
N THR A 410 -10.30 -13.76 1.43
CA THR A 410 -11.20 -13.27 0.37
C THR A 410 -11.82 -11.90 0.64
N ARG A 411 -11.78 -11.40 1.86
CA ARG A 411 -12.36 -10.13 2.32
C ARG A 411 -13.89 -10.09 2.36
N LEU A 412 -14.57 -11.06 1.73
CA LEU A 412 -16.02 -11.07 1.51
C LEU A 412 -16.75 -12.06 2.42
N ARG A 413 -18.02 -11.79 2.65
CA ARG A 413 -18.95 -12.72 3.31
C ARG A 413 -19.15 -13.99 2.50
N ILE A 414 -19.65 -15.03 3.16
CA ILE A 414 -19.86 -16.35 2.56
C ILE A 414 -20.87 -16.28 1.40
N GLU A 415 -21.87 -15.41 1.49
CA GLU A 415 -22.89 -15.20 0.46
C GLU A 415 -22.27 -14.75 -0.85
N ALA A 416 -21.37 -13.75 -0.82
CA ALA A 416 -20.71 -13.23 -2.00
C ALA A 416 -19.69 -14.22 -2.60
N ARG A 417 -19.06 -15.03 -1.76
CA ARG A 417 -18.05 -16.02 -2.19
C ARG A 417 -18.63 -17.19 -2.99
N ASN A 418 -19.93 -17.47 -2.82
CA ASN A 418 -20.62 -18.57 -3.49
C ASN A 418 -21.45 -18.11 -4.69
N VAL A 419 -21.13 -16.97 -5.28
CA VAL A 419 -21.67 -16.52 -6.56
C VAL A 419 -20.59 -16.64 -7.63
N LEU A 420 -20.89 -17.32 -8.72
CA LEU A 420 -19.98 -17.58 -9.83
C LEU A 420 -20.39 -16.84 -11.09
N VAL A 421 -19.40 -16.37 -11.86
CA VAL A 421 -19.58 -15.94 -13.25
C VAL A 421 -18.68 -16.83 -14.10
N GLY A 422 -19.28 -17.64 -14.99
CA GLY A 422 -18.61 -18.82 -15.50
C GLY A 422 -18.33 -19.76 -14.31
N ASP A 423 -17.08 -20.21 -14.17
CA ASP A 423 -16.69 -21.16 -13.12
C ASP A 423 -15.92 -20.49 -11.96
N LEU A 424 -15.81 -19.16 -11.94
CA LEU A 424 -14.98 -18.44 -10.98
C LEU A 424 -15.81 -17.49 -10.10
N ASN A 425 -15.48 -17.41 -8.80
CA ASN A 425 -16.00 -16.37 -7.92
C ASN A 425 -15.18 -15.07 -8.04
N LEU A 426 -15.69 -13.98 -7.45
CA LEU A 426 -15.08 -12.66 -7.57
C LEU A 426 -13.63 -12.62 -7.03
N HIS A 427 -13.34 -13.33 -5.95
CA HIS A 427 -12.00 -13.35 -5.37
C HIS A 427 -11.01 -14.09 -6.29
N GLU A 428 -11.42 -15.22 -6.85
CA GLU A 428 -10.60 -16.02 -7.75
C GLU A 428 -10.21 -15.21 -8.99
N ILE A 429 -11.15 -14.51 -9.63
CA ILE A 429 -10.84 -13.61 -10.76
C ILE A 429 -9.88 -12.50 -10.33
N CYS A 430 -10.11 -11.86 -9.19
CA CYS A 430 -9.24 -10.80 -8.70
C CYS A 430 -7.83 -11.30 -8.35
N LYS A 431 -7.64 -12.56 -8.03
CA LYS A 431 -6.35 -13.18 -7.70
C LYS A 431 -5.55 -13.58 -8.95
N LEU A 432 -6.19 -13.75 -10.10
CA LEU A 432 -5.50 -14.04 -11.36
C LEU A 432 -4.59 -12.89 -11.77
N PRO A 433 -3.44 -13.18 -12.44
CA PRO A 433 -2.68 -12.16 -13.17
C PRO A 433 -3.57 -11.46 -14.21
N LEU A 434 -3.38 -10.15 -14.43
CA LEU A 434 -4.23 -9.35 -15.32
C LEU A 434 -4.36 -9.95 -16.72
N LYS A 435 -3.28 -10.53 -17.25
CA LYS A 435 -3.31 -11.23 -18.54
C LYS A 435 -4.29 -12.41 -18.55
N LYS A 436 -4.25 -13.25 -17.49
CA LYS A 436 -5.16 -14.38 -17.35
C LYS A 436 -6.61 -13.93 -17.10
N SER A 437 -6.81 -12.84 -16.37
CA SER A 437 -8.13 -12.25 -16.20
C SER A 437 -8.70 -11.79 -17.54
N LEU A 438 -7.88 -11.18 -18.41
CA LEU A 438 -8.32 -10.78 -19.75
C LEU A 438 -8.65 -12.00 -20.64
N GLU A 439 -7.82 -13.05 -20.60
CA GLU A 439 -8.06 -14.32 -21.31
C GLU A 439 -9.41 -14.93 -20.87
N PHE A 440 -9.67 -15.01 -19.56
CA PHE A 440 -10.94 -15.47 -19.02
C PHE A 440 -12.14 -14.68 -19.57
N PHE A 441 -12.09 -13.33 -19.59
CA PHE A 441 -13.18 -12.53 -20.12
C PHE A 441 -13.33 -12.63 -21.65
N ASN A 442 -12.26 -12.99 -22.37
CA ASN A 442 -12.33 -13.24 -23.81
C ASN A 442 -13.04 -14.57 -24.13
N GLU A 443 -12.85 -15.58 -23.29
CA GLU A 443 -13.42 -16.92 -23.47
C GLU A 443 -14.81 -17.06 -22.84
N LEU A 444 -15.21 -16.15 -21.94
CA LEU A 444 -16.46 -16.19 -21.20
C LEU A 444 -17.66 -16.15 -22.14
N LYS A 445 -18.44 -17.23 -22.13
CA LYS A 445 -19.69 -17.37 -22.91
C LYS A 445 -20.87 -17.29 -21.94
N LEU A 446 -21.64 -16.24 -22.03
CA LEU A 446 -22.93 -16.11 -21.36
C LEU A 446 -24.05 -16.24 -22.38
N SER A 447 -25.23 -16.74 -21.97
CA SER A 447 -26.40 -16.94 -22.84
C SER A 447 -27.61 -16.14 -22.36
N GLY A 448 -28.55 -15.93 -23.29
CA GLY A 448 -29.82 -15.29 -23.00
C GLY A 448 -29.72 -13.83 -22.53
N PHE A 449 -30.67 -13.41 -21.72
CA PHE A 449 -30.76 -12.03 -21.18
C PHE A 449 -29.49 -11.60 -20.43
N ARG A 450 -28.84 -12.53 -19.73
CA ARG A 450 -27.58 -12.26 -19.01
C ARG A 450 -26.46 -11.82 -19.94
N ALA A 451 -26.36 -12.41 -21.14
CA ALA A 451 -25.36 -12.01 -22.13
C ALA A 451 -25.58 -10.55 -22.59
N GLN A 452 -26.80 -10.13 -22.75
CA GLN A 452 -27.13 -8.76 -23.18
C GLN A 452 -26.76 -7.73 -22.10
N VAL A 453 -27.08 -8.00 -20.84
CA VAL A 453 -26.76 -7.11 -19.70
C VAL A 453 -25.27 -7.06 -19.44
N ALA A 454 -24.60 -8.22 -19.49
CA ALA A 454 -23.18 -8.32 -19.18
C ALA A 454 -22.27 -7.78 -20.28
N SER A 455 -22.71 -7.73 -21.53
CA SER A 455 -21.87 -7.39 -22.70
C SER A 455 -21.14 -6.05 -22.56
N LYS A 456 -21.87 -4.99 -22.19
CA LYS A 456 -21.29 -3.65 -21.98
C LYS A 456 -20.33 -3.61 -20.80
N ILE A 457 -20.67 -4.30 -19.70
CA ILE A 457 -19.84 -4.38 -18.48
C ILE A 457 -18.53 -5.08 -18.82
N ILE A 458 -18.59 -6.21 -19.50
CA ILE A 458 -17.40 -7.00 -19.91
C ILE A 458 -16.51 -6.19 -20.87
N GLN A 459 -17.09 -5.43 -21.79
CA GLN A 459 -16.33 -4.55 -22.69
C GLN A 459 -15.52 -3.50 -21.89
N GLU A 460 -16.14 -2.86 -20.89
CA GLU A 460 -15.46 -1.89 -20.05
C GLU A 460 -14.35 -2.54 -19.18
N ILE A 461 -14.60 -3.74 -18.64
CA ILE A 461 -13.57 -4.51 -17.92
C ILE A 461 -12.40 -4.83 -18.84
N LYS A 462 -12.66 -5.38 -20.04
CA LYS A 462 -11.62 -5.70 -21.05
C LYS A 462 -10.80 -4.48 -21.44
N LYS A 463 -11.46 -3.36 -21.67
CA LYS A 463 -10.80 -2.10 -22.02
C LYS A 463 -9.81 -1.66 -20.93
N ARG A 464 -10.23 -1.66 -19.66
CA ARG A 464 -9.38 -1.27 -18.52
C ARG A 464 -8.25 -2.28 -18.27
N LEU A 465 -8.52 -3.58 -18.42
CA LEU A 465 -7.49 -4.61 -18.33
C LEU A 465 -6.42 -4.45 -19.41
N ASN A 466 -6.82 -4.16 -20.66
CA ASN A 466 -5.87 -3.90 -21.76
C ASN A 466 -4.98 -2.70 -21.43
N PHE A 467 -5.51 -1.58 -20.94
CA PHE A 467 -4.69 -0.43 -20.57
C PHE A 467 -3.64 -0.78 -19.50
N LEU A 468 -3.99 -1.60 -18.50
CA LEU A 468 -3.02 -2.05 -17.50
C LEU A 468 -1.94 -2.95 -18.10
N ILE A 469 -2.29 -3.78 -19.06
CA ILE A 469 -1.35 -4.67 -19.79
C ILE A 469 -0.44 -3.84 -20.70
N ASP A 470 -1.00 -2.82 -21.38
CA ASP A 470 -0.27 -1.94 -22.29
C ASP A 470 0.78 -1.06 -21.56
N VAL A 471 0.58 -0.77 -20.28
CA VAL A 471 1.60 -0.10 -19.44
C VAL A 471 2.57 -1.08 -18.76
N GLY A 472 2.57 -2.38 -19.15
CA GLY A 472 3.52 -3.38 -18.66
C GLY A 472 3.20 -3.93 -17.26
N LEU A 473 1.93 -3.99 -16.85
CA LEU A 473 1.49 -4.49 -15.55
C LEU A 473 0.79 -5.86 -15.62
N ASP A 474 0.99 -6.62 -16.68
CA ASP A 474 0.32 -7.90 -16.98
C ASP A 474 0.47 -8.97 -15.90
N TYR A 475 1.56 -8.90 -15.10
CA TYR A 475 1.88 -9.82 -14.00
C TYR A 475 1.14 -9.51 -12.69
N LEU A 476 0.60 -8.29 -12.51
CA LEU A 476 -0.14 -7.93 -11.31
C LEU A 476 -1.49 -8.64 -11.23
N SER A 477 -2.05 -8.70 -10.01
CA SER A 477 -3.43 -9.15 -9.79
C SER A 477 -4.31 -8.00 -9.29
N LEU A 478 -5.62 -8.03 -9.58
CA LEU A 478 -6.56 -7.03 -9.11
C LEU A 478 -6.72 -7.00 -7.58
N SER A 479 -6.46 -8.12 -6.90
CA SER A 479 -6.51 -8.23 -5.44
C SER A 479 -5.29 -7.65 -4.72
N ARG A 480 -4.19 -7.34 -5.44
CA ARG A 480 -2.97 -6.83 -4.83
C ARG A 480 -3.21 -5.51 -4.12
N SER A 481 -2.79 -5.42 -2.86
CA SER A 481 -2.92 -4.20 -2.05
C SER A 481 -2.08 -3.07 -2.61
N ALA A 482 -2.64 -1.85 -2.65
CA ALA A 482 -1.96 -0.66 -3.13
C ALA A 482 -0.70 -0.32 -2.31
N GLU A 483 -0.66 -0.66 -1.03
CA GLU A 483 0.51 -0.45 -0.16
C GLU A 483 1.74 -1.29 -0.55
N THR A 484 1.53 -2.40 -1.26
CA THR A 484 2.61 -3.31 -1.68
C THR A 484 3.18 -2.99 -3.05
N LEU A 485 2.66 -1.98 -3.73
CA LEU A 485 3.10 -1.55 -5.05
C LEU A 485 4.37 -0.72 -4.94
N SER A 486 5.28 -0.89 -5.89
CA SER A 486 6.38 0.04 -6.08
C SER A 486 5.86 1.39 -6.59
N GLY A 487 6.67 2.47 -6.43
CA GLY A 487 6.29 3.80 -6.91
C GLY A 487 5.96 3.81 -8.40
N GLY A 488 6.76 3.14 -9.23
CA GLY A 488 6.52 3.01 -10.67
C GLY A 488 5.27 2.19 -11.01
N GLU A 489 4.98 1.09 -10.30
CA GLU A 489 3.74 0.33 -10.49
C GLU A 489 2.51 1.18 -10.19
N ALA A 490 2.51 1.91 -9.07
CA ALA A 490 1.41 2.80 -8.68
C ALA A 490 1.20 3.92 -9.68
N GLN A 491 2.27 4.52 -10.21
CA GLN A 491 2.22 5.56 -11.23
C GLN A 491 1.60 5.03 -12.53
N ARG A 492 2.03 3.86 -13.00
CA ARG A 492 1.47 3.23 -14.22
C ARG A 492 0.00 2.82 -14.06
N ILE A 493 -0.42 2.38 -12.87
CA ILE A 493 -1.84 2.13 -12.59
C ILE A 493 -2.65 3.42 -12.73
N ARG A 494 -2.16 4.54 -12.19
CA ARG A 494 -2.82 5.85 -12.35
C ARG A 494 -2.87 6.28 -13.82
N LEU A 495 -1.76 6.10 -14.56
CA LEU A 495 -1.70 6.40 -15.98
C LEU A 495 -2.76 5.58 -16.75
N ALA A 496 -2.81 4.26 -16.55
CA ALA A 496 -3.78 3.38 -17.19
C ALA A 496 -5.23 3.77 -16.85
N SER A 497 -5.51 4.15 -15.60
CA SER A 497 -6.83 4.62 -15.16
C SER A 497 -7.23 5.92 -15.87
N GLN A 498 -6.31 6.88 -16.01
CA GLN A 498 -6.56 8.16 -16.69
C GLN A 498 -6.76 8.00 -18.19
N ILE A 499 -5.98 7.15 -18.84
CA ILE A 499 -6.18 6.81 -20.27
C ILE A 499 -7.55 6.16 -20.48
N GLY A 500 -7.95 5.31 -19.56
CA GLY A 500 -9.28 4.66 -19.56
C GLY A 500 -10.44 5.64 -19.55
N SER A 501 -10.25 6.85 -19.01
CA SER A 501 -11.29 7.90 -18.98
C SER A 501 -11.59 8.50 -20.36
N GLY A 502 -10.70 8.35 -21.36
CA GLY A 502 -10.88 8.84 -22.72
C GLY A 502 -10.92 10.38 -22.85
N LEU A 503 -10.33 11.12 -21.90
CA LEU A 503 -10.29 12.57 -21.91
C LEU A 503 -9.45 13.09 -23.09
N THR A 504 -9.95 14.11 -23.76
CA THR A 504 -9.30 14.79 -24.88
C THR A 504 -9.08 16.28 -24.60
N GLY A 505 -8.07 16.89 -25.21
CA GLY A 505 -7.75 18.30 -25.02
C GLY A 505 -7.13 18.63 -23.65
N VAL A 506 -6.64 17.64 -22.92
CA VAL A 506 -6.02 17.75 -21.59
C VAL A 506 -4.49 17.81 -21.72
N MET A 507 -3.83 18.44 -20.75
CA MET A 507 -2.38 18.42 -20.58
C MET A 507 -2.02 17.42 -19.48
N TYR A 508 -1.37 16.32 -19.86
CA TYR A 508 -0.82 15.34 -18.91
C TYR A 508 0.63 15.69 -18.57
N VAL A 509 0.96 15.70 -17.28
CA VAL A 509 2.31 15.93 -16.78
C VAL A 509 2.74 14.71 -15.98
N LEU A 510 3.78 14.02 -16.47
CA LEU A 510 4.28 12.76 -15.89
C LEU A 510 5.71 12.93 -15.38
N ASP A 511 6.00 12.34 -14.22
CA ASP A 511 7.31 12.33 -13.58
C ASP A 511 7.97 10.95 -13.75
N GLU A 512 8.99 10.88 -14.62
CA GLU A 512 9.83 9.69 -14.85
C GLU A 512 9.03 8.36 -14.96
N PRO A 513 8.06 8.24 -15.88
CA PRO A 513 7.17 7.07 -15.95
C PRO A 513 7.88 5.78 -16.38
N SER A 514 9.10 5.85 -16.94
CA SER A 514 9.94 4.68 -17.33
C SER A 514 10.61 3.97 -16.15
N ILE A 515 10.50 4.54 -14.94
CA ILE A 515 11.19 4.03 -13.75
C ILE A 515 10.87 2.55 -13.49
N GLY A 516 11.93 1.76 -13.25
CA GLY A 516 11.83 0.34 -12.91
C GLY A 516 11.33 -0.55 -14.05
N LEU A 517 11.26 -0.03 -15.28
CA LEU A 517 10.89 -0.79 -16.46
C LEU A 517 12.10 -1.48 -17.11
N HIS A 518 11.87 -2.70 -17.56
CA HIS A 518 12.73 -3.33 -18.54
C HIS A 518 12.50 -2.69 -19.92
N GLN A 519 13.51 -2.67 -20.80
CA GLN A 519 13.42 -2.04 -22.12
C GLN A 519 12.17 -2.45 -22.92
N LYS A 520 11.83 -3.73 -22.92
CA LYS A 520 10.61 -4.25 -23.57
C LYS A 520 9.31 -3.63 -23.06
N ASP A 521 9.24 -3.33 -21.77
CA ASP A 521 8.04 -2.74 -21.16
C ASP A 521 8.04 -1.23 -21.38
N ASN A 522 9.23 -0.61 -21.51
CA ASN A 522 9.40 0.80 -21.87
C ASN A 522 8.82 1.11 -23.25
N ASP A 523 9.05 0.24 -24.24
CA ASP A 523 8.46 0.39 -25.58
C ASP A 523 6.92 0.46 -25.56
N LYS A 524 6.28 -0.41 -24.75
CA LYS A 524 4.82 -0.39 -24.57
C LYS A 524 4.35 0.92 -23.93
N LEU A 525 5.04 1.38 -22.88
CA LEU A 525 4.75 2.66 -22.24
C LEU A 525 4.84 3.83 -23.25
N LEU A 526 5.94 3.90 -24.01
CA LEU A 526 6.13 4.95 -25.02
C LEU A 526 5.03 4.91 -26.09
N GLN A 527 4.62 3.72 -26.55
CA GLN A 527 3.48 3.58 -27.45
C GLN A 527 2.19 4.09 -26.82
N THR A 528 1.96 3.80 -25.54
CA THR A 528 0.80 4.28 -24.78
C THR A 528 0.77 5.80 -24.68
N LEU A 529 1.92 6.45 -24.43
CA LEU A 529 2.04 7.91 -24.39
C LEU A 529 1.80 8.55 -25.77
N ARG A 530 2.26 7.90 -26.86
CA ARG A 530 1.96 8.32 -28.23
C ARG A 530 0.45 8.24 -28.52
N ASN A 531 -0.20 7.13 -28.14
CA ASN A 531 -1.65 6.98 -28.32
C ASN A 531 -2.41 8.08 -27.54
N LEU A 532 -1.97 8.41 -26.32
CA LEU A 532 -2.55 9.49 -25.52
C LEU A 532 -2.42 10.87 -26.21
N ARG A 533 -1.28 11.15 -26.83
CA ARG A 533 -1.05 12.33 -27.68
C ARG A 533 -1.96 12.33 -28.90
N ASP A 534 -2.07 11.19 -29.60
CA ASP A 534 -2.76 11.07 -30.87
C ASP A 534 -4.30 11.24 -30.75
N ILE A 535 -4.83 11.05 -29.53
CA ILE A 535 -6.23 11.38 -29.19
C ILE A 535 -6.45 12.90 -29.08
N GLY A 536 -5.40 13.73 -29.14
CA GLY A 536 -5.50 15.18 -29.08
C GLY A 536 -5.11 15.80 -27.74
N ASN A 537 -4.24 15.13 -26.96
CA ASN A 537 -3.72 15.61 -25.69
C ASN A 537 -2.29 16.13 -25.82
N THR A 538 -1.91 17.08 -24.95
CA THR A 538 -0.52 17.47 -24.75
C THR A 538 0.08 16.61 -23.64
N VAL A 539 1.18 15.91 -23.94
CA VAL A 539 1.82 15.00 -22.97
C VAL A 539 3.20 15.54 -22.64
N ILE A 540 3.41 16.01 -21.42
CA ILE A 540 4.68 16.52 -20.90
C ILE A 540 5.27 15.47 -19.98
N VAL A 541 6.49 15.03 -20.25
CA VAL A 541 7.17 13.98 -19.50
C VAL A 541 8.52 14.50 -19.01
N VAL A 542 8.77 14.44 -17.71
CA VAL A 542 10.11 14.62 -17.15
C VAL A 542 10.82 13.28 -17.27
N GLU A 543 11.89 13.21 -18.07
CA GLU A 543 12.55 11.94 -18.36
C GLU A 543 14.04 12.08 -18.61
N HIS A 544 14.75 10.95 -18.38
CA HIS A 544 16.19 10.80 -18.63
C HIS A 544 16.50 9.63 -19.55
N ASP A 545 15.48 8.81 -19.86
CA ASP A 545 15.64 7.64 -20.71
C ASP A 545 15.92 8.02 -22.15
N TYR A 546 16.88 7.30 -22.76
CA TYR A 546 17.30 7.56 -24.15
C TYR A 546 16.15 7.39 -25.14
N ASP A 547 15.38 6.30 -25.02
CA ASP A 547 14.32 5.96 -25.96
C ASP A 547 13.12 6.91 -25.80
N ALA A 548 12.83 7.34 -24.57
CA ALA A 548 11.83 8.37 -24.30
C ALA A 548 12.21 9.71 -24.96
N ILE A 549 13.46 10.15 -24.80
CA ILE A 549 13.96 11.40 -25.40
C ILE A 549 13.93 11.31 -26.95
N MET A 550 14.37 10.19 -27.52
CA MET A 550 14.40 10.01 -28.99
C MET A 550 13.01 9.83 -29.61
N THR A 551 12.03 9.41 -28.81
CA THR A 551 10.64 9.21 -29.23
C THR A 551 9.82 10.50 -29.18
N ALA A 552 10.27 11.50 -28.43
CA ALA A 552 9.59 12.78 -28.24
C ALA A 552 9.42 13.58 -29.55
N ASP A 553 8.30 14.29 -29.67
CA ASP A 553 8.12 15.28 -30.74
C ASP A 553 8.92 16.55 -30.46
N TYR A 554 9.08 16.88 -29.16
CA TYR A 554 9.80 18.08 -28.73
C TYR A 554 10.54 17.81 -27.42
N VAL A 555 11.75 18.33 -27.27
CA VAL A 555 12.58 18.14 -26.08
C VAL A 555 13.02 19.52 -25.56
N VAL A 556 13.02 19.65 -24.25
CA VAL A 556 13.54 20.82 -23.51
C VAL A 556 14.61 20.33 -22.55
N ASP A 557 15.84 20.73 -22.74
CA ASP A 557 17.00 20.42 -21.90
C ASP A 557 17.28 21.57 -20.92
N ILE A 558 17.18 21.30 -19.62
CA ILE A 558 17.34 22.28 -18.54
C ILE A 558 18.67 22.05 -17.84
N GLY A 559 19.47 23.11 -17.70
CA GLY A 559 20.78 23.05 -17.09
C GLY A 559 21.39 24.44 -16.86
N PRO A 560 22.72 24.59 -17.03
CA PRO A 560 23.71 23.54 -17.36
C PRO A 560 24.12 22.66 -16.19
N GLY A 561 23.82 23.08 -14.93
CA GLY A 561 24.14 22.37 -13.68
C GLY A 561 22.92 22.09 -12.85
N ALA A 562 23.13 21.76 -11.57
CA ALA A 562 22.11 21.52 -10.57
C ALA A 562 21.95 22.72 -9.62
N GLY A 563 20.81 22.86 -8.95
CA GLY A 563 20.56 23.91 -7.96
C GLY A 563 20.77 25.32 -8.50
N VAL A 564 21.62 26.09 -7.82
CA VAL A 564 21.94 27.47 -8.22
C VAL A 564 22.66 27.56 -9.56
N HIS A 565 23.28 26.48 -10.02
CA HIS A 565 23.96 26.42 -11.32
C HIS A 565 23.03 25.97 -12.47
N GLY A 566 21.78 25.55 -12.13
CA GLY A 566 20.74 25.16 -13.08
C GLY A 566 19.78 26.28 -13.46
N GLY A 567 18.59 25.91 -13.84
CA GLY A 567 17.44 26.79 -14.04
C GLY A 567 17.45 27.57 -15.36
N LYS A 568 18.21 27.15 -16.37
CA LYS A 568 18.23 27.76 -17.71
C LYS A 568 17.89 26.73 -18.79
N ILE A 569 17.26 27.16 -19.87
CA ILE A 569 17.11 26.32 -21.05
C ILE A 569 18.44 26.27 -21.77
N VAL A 570 19.03 25.09 -21.89
CA VAL A 570 20.30 24.87 -22.61
C VAL A 570 20.05 24.56 -24.07
N ALA A 571 19.01 23.78 -24.34
CA ALA A 571 18.61 23.43 -25.70
C ALA A 571 17.10 23.13 -25.74
N GLN A 572 16.47 23.38 -26.87
CA GLN A 572 15.08 23.04 -27.15
C GLN A 572 14.90 22.72 -28.63
N GLY A 573 13.96 21.85 -28.96
CA GLY A 573 13.66 21.47 -30.33
C GLY A 573 13.42 19.97 -30.49
N ILE A 574 13.55 19.46 -31.71
CA ILE A 574 13.45 18.02 -31.96
C ILE A 574 14.67 17.25 -31.41
N PRO A 575 14.57 15.95 -31.07
CA PRO A 575 15.67 15.18 -30.49
C PRO A 575 17.00 15.27 -31.28
N ARG A 576 16.92 15.31 -32.61
CA ARG A 576 18.11 15.43 -33.47
C ARG A 576 18.84 16.78 -33.35
N GLU A 577 18.11 17.84 -33.01
CA GLU A 577 18.72 19.18 -32.78
C GLU A 577 19.42 19.22 -31.42
N ILE A 578 18.81 18.60 -30.39
CA ILE A 578 19.45 18.46 -29.08
C ILE A 578 20.75 17.68 -29.18
N ALA A 579 20.79 16.56 -29.93
CA ALA A 579 21.98 15.73 -30.14
C ALA A 579 23.12 16.50 -30.82
N LYS A 580 22.83 17.55 -31.61
CA LYS A 580 23.85 18.42 -32.28
C LYS A 580 24.36 19.53 -31.37
N ASN A 581 23.67 19.85 -30.27
CA ASN A 581 24.04 20.98 -29.42
C ASN A 581 25.21 20.61 -28.50
N LYS A 582 26.36 21.19 -28.72
CA LYS A 582 27.59 20.94 -27.93
C LYS A 582 27.51 21.43 -26.49
N ASN A 583 26.61 22.37 -26.17
CA ASN A 583 26.42 22.89 -24.81
C ASN A 583 25.49 22.01 -23.97
N SER A 584 24.69 21.14 -24.62
CA SER A 584 23.77 20.20 -23.94
C SER A 584 24.54 18.96 -23.50
N LEU A 585 24.59 18.71 -22.19
CA LEU A 585 25.13 17.46 -21.66
C LEU A 585 24.31 16.28 -22.17
N THR A 586 22.97 16.36 -22.12
CA THR A 586 22.06 15.36 -22.67
C THR A 586 22.38 15.10 -24.15
N GLY A 587 22.58 16.15 -24.97
CA GLY A 587 22.95 16.05 -26.38
C GLY A 587 24.28 15.34 -26.59
N GLN A 588 25.29 15.60 -25.75
CA GLN A 588 26.60 14.96 -25.84
C GLN A 588 26.52 13.45 -25.58
N TYR A 589 25.65 13.00 -24.62
CA TYR A 589 25.44 11.56 -24.36
C TYR A 589 24.60 10.91 -25.47
N ILE A 590 23.55 11.55 -25.94
CA ILE A 590 22.68 11.01 -27.00
C ILE A 590 23.47 10.88 -28.34
N SER A 591 24.34 11.86 -28.67
CA SER A 591 25.18 11.79 -29.87
C SER A 591 26.36 10.84 -29.75
N GLY A 592 26.61 10.26 -28.56
CA GLY A 592 27.74 9.38 -28.32
C GLY A 592 29.09 10.09 -28.16
N GLN A 593 29.15 11.43 -28.14
CA GLN A 593 30.35 12.21 -27.87
C GLN A 593 30.89 11.95 -26.46
N LYS A 594 29.96 11.84 -25.47
CA LYS A 594 30.26 11.36 -24.13
C LYS A 594 29.64 9.97 -23.94
N LYS A 595 30.36 9.11 -23.25
CA LYS A 595 29.91 7.77 -22.87
C LYS A 595 30.27 7.51 -21.41
N ILE A 596 29.44 6.73 -20.71
CA ILE A 596 29.78 6.23 -19.39
C ILE A 596 31.01 5.32 -19.52
N THR A 597 32.07 5.68 -18.78
CA THR A 597 33.36 4.95 -18.88
C THR A 597 33.27 3.66 -18.07
N VAL A 598 33.48 2.55 -18.74
CA VAL A 598 33.59 1.23 -18.08
C VAL A 598 35.06 0.98 -17.73
N SER A 599 35.32 0.52 -16.50
CA SER A 599 36.66 0.14 -16.08
C SER A 599 37.20 -0.98 -16.97
N LYS A 600 38.43 -0.78 -17.50
CA LYS A 600 39.11 -1.80 -18.32
C LYS A 600 39.62 -2.99 -17.51
N LYS A 601 39.73 -2.86 -16.18
CA LYS A 601 40.18 -3.94 -15.30
C LYS A 601 38.94 -4.59 -14.66
N ILE A 602 38.51 -5.71 -15.18
CA ILE A 602 37.48 -6.57 -14.61
C ILE A 602 38.17 -7.51 -13.60
N LYS A 603 37.75 -7.48 -12.34
CA LYS A 603 38.16 -8.44 -11.32
C LYS A 603 37.58 -9.82 -11.65
N SER A 604 38.40 -10.85 -11.61
CA SER A 604 37.92 -12.23 -11.67
C SER A 604 37.35 -12.67 -10.33
N PRO A 605 36.29 -13.47 -10.27
CA PRO A 605 35.80 -14.01 -9.02
C PRO A 605 36.85 -14.92 -8.39
N ASP A 606 37.11 -14.74 -7.10
CA ASP A 606 37.85 -15.69 -6.29
C ASP A 606 36.93 -16.91 -6.03
N ASN A 607 37.49 -18.03 -5.52
CA ASN A 607 36.69 -19.23 -5.22
C ASN A 607 35.76 -19.11 -4.01
N SER A 608 35.49 -17.88 -3.53
CA SER A 608 34.64 -17.56 -2.37
C SER A 608 33.26 -17.13 -2.84
N PHE A 609 32.25 -17.92 -2.50
CA PHE A 609 30.87 -17.64 -2.88
C PHE A 609 29.92 -17.72 -1.67
N PHE A 610 28.98 -16.79 -1.59
CA PHE A 610 27.79 -16.95 -0.79
C PHE A 610 26.73 -17.68 -1.62
N LYS A 611 26.17 -18.76 -1.11
CA LYS A 611 25.32 -19.65 -1.88
C LYS A 611 23.93 -19.76 -1.30
N ILE A 612 22.91 -19.60 -2.12
CA ILE A 612 21.50 -19.88 -1.79
C ILE A 612 21.06 -21.06 -2.67
N THR A 613 20.60 -22.14 -2.05
CA THR A 613 20.18 -23.36 -2.73
C THR A 613 18.66 -23.43 -2.82
N LYS A 614 18.14 -23.68 -4.03
CA LYS A 614 16.72 -23.89 -4.34
C LYS A 614 15.76 -22.83 -3.73
N ALA A 615 16.04 -21.55 -3.98
CA ALA A 615 15.12 -20.49 -3.61
C ALA A 615 13.77 -20.67 -4.33
N SER A 616 12.68 -20.74 -3.55
CA SER A 616 11.33 -21.11 -4.01
C SER A 616 10.25 -20.09 -3.57
N GLY A 617 10.65 -18.94 -3.02
CA GLY A 617 9.70 -17.91 -2.58
C GLY A 617 8.93 -17.29 -3.74
N ASN A 618 7.64 -17.02 -3.55
CA ASN A 618 6.73 -16.42 -4.53
C ASN A 618 6.78 -17.11 -5.91
N ASN A 619 7.31 -16.43 -6.94
CA ASN A 619 7.41 -16.95 -8.30
C ASN A 619 8.75 -17.64 -8.62
N LEU A 620 9.67 -17.76 -7.67
CA LEU A 620 10.95 -18.43 -7.86
C LEU A 620 10.75 -19.96 -8.01
N LYS A 621 11.45 -20.55 -8.98
CA LYS A 621 11.34 -21.97 -9.33
C LYS A 621 12.60 -22.73 -8.94
N ASN A 622 12.85 -22.88 -7.63
CA ASN A 622 14.01 -23.60 -7.09
C ASN A 622 15.36 -23.12 -7.66
N ILE A 623 15.55 -21.79 -7.67
CA ILE A 623 16.76 -21.17 -8.23
C ILE A 623 17.92 -21.30 -7.24
N THR A 624 19.09 -21.70 -7.72
CA THR A 624 20.33 -21.65 -6.96
C THR A 624 21.15 -20.42 -7.36
N LEU A 625 21.50 -19.58 -6.37
CA LEU A 625 22.33 -18.39 -6.55
C LEU A 625 23.71 -18.63 -5.94
N ASN A 626 24.77 -18.43 -6.75
CA ASN A 626 26.16 -18.36 -6.29
C ASN A 626 26.62 -16.90 -6.43
N LEU A 627 26.71 -16.18 -5.32
CA LEU A 627 27.11 -14.79 -5.28
C LEU A 627 28.61 -14.69 -4.98
N PRO A 628 29.45 -14.22 -5.92
CA PRO A 628 30.88 -14.08 -5.69
C PRO A 628 31.19 -12.95 -4.70
N ILE A 629 32.14 -13.21 -3.79
CA ILE A 629 32.54 -12.27 -2.75
C ILE A 629 33.53 -11.24 -3.31
N GLY A 630 33.48 -10.00 -2.83
CA GLY A 630 34.43 -8.91 -3.20
C GLY A 630 34.22 -8.34 -4.60
N LEU A 631 33.08 -8.55 -5.20
CA LEU A 631 32.73 -8.06 -6.54
C LEU A 631 31.49 -7.18 -6.56
N PHE A 632 31.41 -6.35 -7.58
CA PHE A 632 30.20 -5.60 -7.94
C PHE A 632 29.31 -6.48 -8.83
N THR A 633 28.24 -7.02 -8.27
CA THR A 633 27.36 -7.97 -8.94
C THR A 633 26.01 -7.33 -9.28
N CYS A 634 25.59 -7.42 -10.55
CA CYS A 634 24.29 -6.94 -11.01
C CYS A 634 23.29 -8.08 -11.18
N VAL A 635 22.10 -7.92 -10.62
CA VAL A 635 20.95 -8.85 -10.81
C VAL A 635 19.92 -8.18 -11.71
N THR A 636 19.75 -8.70 -12.93
CA THR A 636 18.89 -8.12 -13.97
C THR A 636 17.72 -9.01 -14.34
N GLY A 637 16.77 -8.50 -15.10
CA GLY A 637 15.60 -9.23 -15.59
C GLY A 637 14.35 -8.35 -15.69
N VAL A 638 13.33 -8.83 -16.38
CA VAL A 638 12.04 -8.12 -16.57
C VAL A 638 11.33 -7.80 -15.25
N SER A 639 10.43 -6.82 -15.26
CA SER A 639 9.60 -6.51 -14.10
C SER A 639 8.80 -7.73 -13.68
N GLY A 640 8.67 -7.98 -12.37
CA GLY A 640 7.98 -9.16 -11.83
C GLY A 640 8.74 -10.51 -11.97
N SER A 641 9.98 -10.56 -12.49
CA SER A 641 10.73 -11.81 -12.67
C SER A 641 11.18 -12.49 -11.37
N GLY A 642 11.07 -11.82 -10.21
CA GLY A 642 11.46 -12.37 -8.90
C GLY A 642 12.77 -11.83 -8.34
N LYS A 643 13.38 -10.80 -8.95
CA LYS A 643 14.61 -10.14 -8.45
C LYS A 643 14.52 -9.75 -6.99
N SER A 644 13.44 -9.02 -6.60
CA SER A 644 13.22 -8.60 -5.20
C SER A 644 13.01 -9.77 -4.26
N THR A 645 12.32 -10.82 -4.73
CA THR A 645 12.12 -12.03 -3.92
C THR A 645 13.45 -12.72 -3.61
N LEU A 646 14.33 -12.83 -4.61
CA LEU A 646 15.63 -13.46 -4.43
C LEU A 646 16.56 -12.62 -3.56
N ILE A 647 16.68 -11.30 -3.83
CA ILE A 647 17.66 -10.44 -3.17
C ILE A 647 17.13 -9.88 -1.85
N ASN A 648 15.95 -9.26 -1.85
CA ASN A 648 15.46 -8.61 -0.64
C ASN A 648 14.79 -9.61 0.32
N ASN A 649 13.86 -10.45 -0.20
CA ASN A 649 13.10 -11.32 0.68
C ASN A 649 13.88 -12.60 1.08
N THR A 650 14.84 -13.06 0.26
CA THR A 650 15.63 -14.28 0.58
C THR A 650 17.00 -13.87 1.12
N LEU A 651 17.87 -13.26 0.30
CA LEU A 651 19.25 -12.94 0.68
C LEU A 651 19.33 -11.97 1.87
N TYR A 652 18.74 -10.79 1.73
CA TYR A 652 18.80 -9.76 2.78
C TYR A 652 18.21 -10.26 4.09
N ASN A 653 16.99 -10.85 4.04
CA ASN A 653 16.34 -11.33 5.25
C ASN A 653 17.16 -12.42 5.94
N ALA A 654 17.77 -13.37 5.18
CA ALA A 654 18.60 -14.43 5.74
C ALA A 654 19.85 -13.85 6.43
N VAL A 655 20.58 -12.96 5.75
CA VAL A 655 21.79 -12.34 6.32
C VAL A 655 21.46 -11.46 7.51
N ALA A 656 20.37 -10.65 7.45
CA ALA A 656 19.92 -9.82 8.56
C ALA A 656 19.45 -10.66 9.77
N LYS A 657 18.80 -11.80 9.52
CA LYS A 657 18.39 -12.74 10.57
C LYS A 657 19.62 -13.34 11.25
N HIS A 658 20.62 -13.75 10.47
CA HIS A 658 21.87 -14.31 11.01
C HIS A 658 22.68 -13.29 11.80
N LEU A 659 22.94 -12.10 11.23
CA LEU A 659 23.83 -11.08 11.84
C LEU A 659 23.16 -10.31 12.99
N TYR A 660 21.91 -9.91 12.81
CA TYR A 660 21.21 -9.00 13.73
C TYR A 660 20.07 -9.64 14.51
N ARG A 661 19.84 -10.96 14.32
CA ARG A 661 18.68 -11.66 14.89
C ARG A 661 17.37 -10.95 14.54
N SER A 662 17.31 -10.45 13.30
CA SER A 662 16.12 -9.78 12.78
C SER A 662 14.93 -10.73 12.74
N ASN A 663 13.73 -10.23 13.02
CA ASN A 663 12.48 -10.98 12.92
C ASN A 663 11.99 -11.18 11.46
N LEU A 664 12.79 -10.77 10.47
CA LEU A 664 12.46 -10.95 9.05
C LEU A 664 12.73 -12.40 8.67
N GLU A 665 11.68 -13.10 8.26
CA GLU A 665 11.83 -14.46 7.74
C GLU A 665 12.30 -14.41 6.28
N PRO A 666 13.35 -15.19 5.92
CA PRO A 666 13.73 -15.36 4.53
C PRO A 666 12.64 -16.11 3.77
N ALA A 667 12.44 -15.76 2.50
CA ALA A 667 11.54 -16.49 1.61
C ALA A 667 11.98 -17.94 1.43
N GLY A 668 11.09 -18.84 0.98
CA GLY A 668 11.35 -20.26 0.85
C GLY A 668 12.65 -20.59 0.11
N HIS A 669 13.49 -21.42 0.72
CA HIS A 669 14.77 -21.92 0.20
C HIS A 669 15.13 -23.24 0.90
N GLU A 670 16.07 -24.00 0.33
CA GLU A 670 16.52 -25.24 0.96
C GLU A 670 17.65 -24.98 1.95
N ASP A 671 18.72 -24.28 1.54
CA ASP A 671 19.89 -24.01 2.36
C ASP A 671 20.62 -22.73 1.95
N ILE A 672 21.37 -22.13 2.88
CA ILE A 672 22.20 -20.94 2.67
C ILE A 672 23.56 -21.11 3.33
N GLU A 673 24.65 -20.99 2.54
CA GLU A 673 26.04 -21.13 2.97
C GLU A 673 26.80 -19.80 2.81
N GLY A 674 27.79 -19.54 3.69
CA GLY A 674 28.75 -18.44 3.54
C GLY A 674 28.44 -17.20 4.39
N PHE A 675 27.65 -17.30 5.47
CA PHE A 675 27.38 -16.19 6.37
C PHE A 675 28.63 -15.56 7.00
N ASP A 676 29.71 -16.34 7.20
CA ASP A 676 30.97 -15.90 7.83
C ASP A 676 31.74 -14.85 7.01
N PHE A 677 31.36 -14.69 5.73
CA PHE A 677 31.93 -13.64 4.88
C PHE A 677 31.46 -12.24 5.28
N PHE A 678 30.34 -12.13 5.99
CA PHE A 678 29.72 -10.84 6.31
C PHE A 678 29.65 -10.60 7.81
N ASP A 679 29.95 -9.38 8.23
CA ASP A 679 29.71 -8.86 9.57
C ASP A 679 28.64 -7.77 9.58
N LYS A 680 28.28 -7.26 8.40
CA LYS A 680 27.29 -6.20 8.22
C LYS A 680 26.55 -6.36 6.90
N VAL A 681 25.25 -6.08 6.92
CA VAL A 681 24.42 -5.94 5.69
C VAL A 681 23.74 -4.58 5.70
N VAL A 682 23.74 -3.93 4.54
CA VAL A 682 23.15 -2.59 4.31
C VAL A 682 22.19 -2.66 3.14
N ASP A 683 20.91 -2.33 3.40
CA ASP A 683 19.90 -2.18 2.35
C ASP A 683 19.70 -0.70 2.01
N VAL A 684 19.99 -0.33 0.77
CA VAL A 684 19.87 1.03 0.22
C VAL A 684 18.74 1.05 -0.80
N ASN A 685 17.53 1.27 -0.32
CA ASN A 685 16.31 1.32 -1.12
C ASN A 685 15.78 2.75 -1.29
N GLN A 686 14.78 2.94 -2.15
CA GLN A 686 14.18 4.23 -2.47
C GLN A 686 13.16 4.74 -1.42
N SER A 687 12.94 4.03 -0.31
CA SER A 687 12.01 4.48 0.73
C SER A 687 12.46 5.83 1.33
N PRO A 688 11.53 6.70 1.74
CA PRO A 688 11.87 7.98 2.36
C PRO A 688 12.80 7.84 3.57
N ILE A 689 13.70 8.81 3.77
CA ILE A 689 14.60 8.86 4.96
C ILE A 689 13.87 9.24 6.26
N GLY A 690 12.59 9.53 6.18
CA GLY A 690 11.70 9.80 7.31
C GLY A 690 10.30 10.15 6.84
N ARG A 691 9.32 9.98 7.73
CA ARG A 691 7.89 10.17 7.43
C ARG A 691 7.34 11.53 7.94
N THR A 692 8.14 12.29 8.65
CA THR A 692 7.72 13.56 9.25
C THR A 692 8.51 14.72 8.66
N PRO A 693 7.98 15.97 8.69
CA PRO A 693 8.70 17.17 8.27
C PRO A 693 9.99 17.45 9.06
N ARG A 694 10.16 16.83 10.27
CA ARG A 694 11.36 16.96 11.10
C ARG A 694 12.55 16.16 10.55
N SER A 695 12.30 15.13 9.77
CA SER A 695 13.36 14.36 9.13
C SER A 695 13.93 15.14 7.95
N ASN A 696 15.26 15.25 7.88
CA ASN A 696 15.98 15.96 6.82
C ASN A 696 17.37 15.33 6.60
N PRO A 697 18.08 15.66 5.52
CA PRO A 697 19.42 15.12 5.24
C PRO A 697 20.41 15.30 6.38
N ALA A 698 20.41 16.47 7.06
CA ALA A 698 21.35 16.75 8.16
C ALA A 698 21.11 15.85 9.39
N THR A 699 19.84 15.60 9.74
CA THR A 699 19.50 14.71 10.86
C THR A 699 19.75 13.26 10.52
N TYR A 700 19.39 12.82 9.33
CA TYR A 700 19.52 11.44 8.90
C TYR A 700 20.99 10.99 8.82
N THR A 701 21.86 11.82 8.24
CA THR A 701 23.31 11.54 8.14
C THR A 701 24.06 11.74 9.45
N GLY A 702 23.36 12.19 10.51
CA GLY A 702 23.98 12.54 11.78
C GLY A 702 24.93 13.75 11.70
N LEU A 703 24.84 14.55 10.62
CA LEU A 703 25.56 15.79 10.42
C LEU A 703 25.12 16.88 11.39
N PHE A 704 23.85 16.89 11.75
CA PHE A 704 23.27 17.91 12.63
C PHE A 704 23.80 17.89 14.07
N THR A 705 24.25 16.73 14.56
CA THR A 705 24.82 16.60 15.91
C THR A 705 26.09 17.41 16.11
N PRO A 706 27.14 17.28 15.28
CA PRO A 706 28.34 18.11 15.41
C PRO A 706 28.08 19.61 15.12
N ILE A 707 27.10 19.95 14.28
CA ILE A 707 26.68 21.34 14.06
C ILE A 707 26.09 21.94 15.35
N ARG A 708 25.18 21.23 16.02
CA ARG A 708 24.61 21.69 17.32
C ARG A 708 25.67 21.81 18.42
N ASP A 709 26.61 20.88 18.45
CA ASP A 709 27.77 20.94 19.39
C ASP A 709 28.61 22.20 19.14
N LEU A 710 28.87 22.53 17.88
CA LEU A 710 29.58 23.75 17.50
C LEU A 710 28.85 25.03 17.97
N PHE A 711 27.52 25.09 17.75
CA PHE A 711 26.72 26.24 18.20
C PHE A 711 26.67 26.36 19.73
N SER A 712 26.65 25.25 20.46
CA SER A 712 26.71 25.28 21.94
C SER A 712 28.03 25.80 22.49
N LYS A 713 29.11 25.73 21.70
CA LYS A 713 30.46 26.20 22.08
C LYS A 713 30.74 27.66 21.76
N VAL A 714 29.83 28.33 21.03
CA VAL A 714 29.93 29.78 20.76
C VAL A 714 29.90 30.57 22.07
N GLN A 715 30.64 31.67 22.17
CA GLN A 715 30.75 32.47 23.40
C GLN A 715 29.37 32.92 23.91
N GLU A 716 28.52 33.44 23.05
CA GLU A 716 27.16 33.86 23.39
C GLU A 716 26.29 32.72 23.96
N SER A 717 26.42 31.51 23.41
CA SER A 717 25.72 30.32 23.92
C SER A 717 26.17 29.95 25.32
N LYS A 718 27.48 30.06 25.60
CA LYS A 718 28.04 29.79 26.93
C LYS A 718 27.56 30.83 27.95
N ILE A 719 27.52 32.11 27.59
CA ILE A 719 27.04 33.20 28.45
C ILE A 719 25.55 32.98 28.82
N ARG A 720 24.73 32.56 27.87
CA ARG A 720 23.30 32.26 28.07
C ARG A 720 23.01 30.88 28.65
N GLY A 721 24.03 30.06 28.91
CA GLY A 721 23.86 28.69 29.40
C GLY A 721 23.21 27.74 28.42
N TYR A 722 23.31 27.96 27.09
CA TYR A 722 22.69 27.15 26.08
C TYR A 722 23.48 25.88 25.79
N SER A 723 22.86 24.74 26.11
CA SER A 723 23.41 23.43 25.79
C SER A 723 23.09 23.00 24.35
N GLN A 724 23.69 21.89 23.88
CA GLN A 724 23.46 21.31 22.59
C GLN A 724 21.95 21.03 22.30
N GLY A 725 21.13 20.73 23.35
CA GLY A 725 19.70 20.51 23.26
C GLY A 725 18.93 21.74 22.80
N ARG A 726 19.40 22.96 23.11
CA ARG A 726 18.78 24.22 22.69
C ARG A 726 18.67 24.37 21.17
N PHE A 727 19.66 23.86 20.46
CA PHE A 727 19.75 23.92 19.01
C PHE A 727 19.07 22.73 18.31
N SER A 728 18.28 21.94 19.04
CA SER A 728 17.47 20.85 18.48
C SER A 728 16.03 21.29 18.29
N PHE A 729 15.52 21.18 17.07
CA PHE A 729 14.10 21.42 16.79
C PHE A 729 13.19 20.25 17.25
N ASN A 730 13.75 19.13 17.72
CA ASN A 730 13.00 18.00 18.27
C ASN A 730 12.80 18.07 19.79
N VAL A 731 13.48 19.00 20.50
CA VAL A 731 13.48 19.11 21.94
C VAL A 731 12.89 20.47 22.37
N LYS A 732 12.06 20.48 23.41
CA LYS A 732 11.54 21.73 23.99
C LYS A 732 12.67 22.65 24.47
N GLY A 733 12.40 23.95 24.42
CA GLY A 733 13.30 24.99 24.91
C GLY A 733 13.88 25.89 23.83
N GLY A 734 14.31 25.37 22.67
CA GLY A 734 14.84 26.16 21.56
C GLY A 734 13.99 26.16 20.30
N ARG A 735 13.04 25.22 20.15
CA ARG A 735 12.15 25.11 19.01
C ARG A 735 10.98 26.09 19.09
N CYS A 736 10.36 26.36 17.95
CA CYS A 736 9.06 27.03 17.91
C CYS A 736 8.01 26.11 18.55
N GLU A 737 7.29 26.59 19.54
CA GLU A 737 6.28 25.77 20.24
C GLU A 737 4.97 25.64 19.47
N VAL A 738 4.67 26.57 18.54
CA VAL A 738 3.44 26.51 17.72
C VAL A 738 3.49 25.37 16.70
N CYS A 739 4.57 25.27 15.93
CA CYS A 739 4.76 24.15 14.97
C CYS A 739 5.60 23.00 15.56
N GLU A 740 5.94 23.09 16.84
CA GLU A 740 6.78 22.10 17.55
C GLU A 740 8.11 21.76 16.84
N GLY A 741 8.65 22.70 16.06
CA GLY A 741 9.88 22.55 15.31
C GLY A 741 9.71 21.97 13.89
N ASP A 742 8.51 21.74 13.43
CA ASP A 742 8.24 21.27 12.06
C ASP A 742 8.49 22.36 11.00
N GLY A 743 8.36 23.64 11.40
CA GLY A 743 8.41 24.78 10.49
C GLY A 743 7.13 24.97 9.67
N VAL A 744 6.29 23.95 9.63
CA VAL A 744 5.01 23.92 8.91
C VAL A 744 3.90 23.40 9.82
N ILE A 745 2.66 23.77 9.54
CA ILE A 745 1.46 23.28 10.21
C ILE A 745 0.72 22.37 9.23
N LYS A 746 0.43 21.14 9.66
CA LYS A 746 -0.37 20.20 8.89
C LYS A 746 -1.84 20.57 8.96
N VAL A 747 -2.48 20.81 7.82
CA VAL A 747 -3.93 20.97 7.69
C VAL A 747 -4.52 19.70 7.12
N GLU A 748 -5.26 18.96 7.96
CA GLU A 748 -5.92 17.72 7.53
C GLU A 748 -7.13 18.01 6.66
N MET A 749 -7.15 17.43 5.48
CA MET A 749 -8.22 17.59 4.50
C MET A 749 -8.92 16.25 4.33
N HIS A 750 -10.11 16.06 4.91
CA HIS A 750 -10.82 14.78 4.97
C HIS A 750 -11.02 14.06 3.62
N PHE A 751 -11.07 14.78 2.49
CA PHE A 751 -11.31 14.24 1.15
C PHE A 751 -10.18 14.52 0.15
N LEU A 752 -9.15 15.28 0.54
CA LEU A 752 -8.01 15.69 -0.26
C LEU A 752 -6.71 15.33 0.47
N PRO A 753 -5.55 15.26 -0.22
CA PRO A 753 -4.27 15.11 0.45
C PRO A 753 -4.03 16.23 1.48
N ASP A 754 -3.43 15.88 2.61
CA ASP A 754 -3.07 16.85 3.65
C ASP A 754 -2.18 17.95 3.08
N VAL A 755 -2.47 19.19 3.45
CA VAL A 755 -1.69 20.37 3.03
C VAL A 755 -0.80 20.83 4.19
N TYR A 756 0.47 21.12 3.89
CA TYR A 756 1.42 21.69 4.84
C TYR A 756 1.58 23.19 4.57
N VAL A 757 1.17 24.01 5.53
CA VAL A 757 1.27 25.49 5.46
C VAL A 757 2.42 25.96 6.33
N GLU A 758 3.14 26.98 5.89
CA GLU A 758 4.22 27.59 6.66
C GLU A 758 3.69 28.12 8.01
N CYS A 759 4.46 27.93 9.09
CA CYS A 759 4.06 28.35 10.43
C CYS A 759 4.12 29.89 10.58
N ASP A 760 3.00 30.53 10.85
CA ASP A 760 2.87 31.99 10.99
C ASP A 760 3.69 32.59 12.17
N SER A 761 4.03 31.75 13.17
CA SER A 761 4.81 32.20 14.34
C SER A 761 6.31 32.21 14.09
N CYS A 762 6.86 31.23 13.37
CA CYS A 762 8.30 31.13 13.13
C CYS A 762 8.68 31.34 11.66
N TYR A 763 7.73 31.57 10.78
CA TYR A 763 7.95 31.76 9.33
C TYR A 763 8.89 30.70 8.74
N GLY A 764 8.59 29.42 8.98
CA GLY A 764 9.39 28.30 8.53
C GLY A 764 10.72 28.08 9.25
N HIS A 765 11.15 28.96 10.16
CA HIS A 765 12.47 28.93 10.78
C HIS A 765 12.66 27.81 11.80
N ARG A 766 11.61 27.12 12.26
CA ARG A 766 11.62 25.98 13.21
C ARG A 766 12.02 26.31 14.65
N TYR A 767 12.64 27.45 14.93
CA TYR A 767 13.18 27.85 16.22
C TYR A 767 12.49 29.08 16.77
N ASN A 768 12.61 29.28 18.09
CA ASN A 768 12.22 30.53 18.73
C ASN A 768 13.26 31.62 18.47
N ARG A 769 12.87 32.89 18.72
CA ARG A 769 13.67 34.06 18.43
C ARG A 769 15.02 34.06 19.16
N GLU A 770 15.05 33.66 20.43
CA GLU A 770 16.25 33.68 21.26
C GLU A 770 17.32 32.69 20.77
N THR A 771 16.90 31.53 20.21
CA THR A 771 17.82 30.56 19.62
C THR A 771 18.40 31.07 18.28
N LEU A 772 17.60 31.83 17.51
CA LEU A 772 18.03 32.43 16.23
C LEU A 772 19.00 33.61 16.41
N GLU A 773 19.12 34.18 17.59
CA GLU A 773 20.08 35.25 17.95
C GLU A 773 21.53 34.74 18.12
N ILE A 774 21.73 33.42 18.15
CA ILE A 774 23.09 32.84 18.25
C ILE A 774 23.68 32.67 16.83
N PHE A 775 24.87 33.27 16.63
CA PHE A 775 25.55 33.27 15.34
C PHE A 775 26.92 32.60 15.45
N TYR A 776 27.20 31.77 14.44
CA TYR A 776 28.53 31.24 14.14
C TYR A 776 28.98 31.74 12.77
N LYS A 777 30.11 32.47 12.70
CA LYS A 777 30.57 33.14 11.46
C LYS A 777 29.44 33.92 10.74
N GLY A 778 28.61 34.65 11.52
CA GLY A 778 27.54 35.50 11.00
C GLY A 778 26.29 34.74 10.49
N LYS A 779 26.18 33.45 10.73
CA LYS A 779 25.01 32.61 10.35
C LYS A 779 24.42 31.95 11.59
N ASN A 780 23.09 32.00 11.70
CA ASN A 780 22.35 31.29 12.75
C ASN A 780 22.04 29.84 12.34
N ILE A 781 21.48 29.04 13.25
CA ILE A 781 21.19 27.63 13.01
C ILE A 781 20.18 27.39 11.88
N HIS A 782 19.21 28.30 11.69
CA HIS A 782 18.27 28.24 10.57
C HIS A 782 18.97 28.51 9.23
N ASN A 783 19.86 29.51 9.16
CA ASN A 783 20.64 29.79 7.96
C ASN A 783 21.46 28.57 7.54
N ILE A 784 22.06 27.84 8.51
CA ILE A 784 22.81 26.62 8.23
C ILE A 784 21.90 25.53 7.65
N LEU A 785 20.70 25.33 8.20
CA LEU A 785 19.75 24.36 7.64
C LEU A 785 19.25 24.75 6.23
N SER A 786 19.28 26.03 5.90
CA SER A 786 18.89 26.55 4.58
C SER A 786 20.00 26.45 3.55
N PHE A 787 21.25 26.21 3.95
CA PHE A 787 22.37 26.01 3.01
C PHE A 787 22.18 24.74 2.20
N THR A 788 22.60 24.79 0.95
CA THR A 788 22.87 23.61 0.15
C THR A 788 24.06 22.84 0.73
N VAL A 789 24.20 21.55 0.37
CA VAL A 789 25.35 20.75 0.78
C VAL A 789 26.67 21.39 0.31
N GLU A 790 26.67 21.99 -0.91
CA GLU A 790 27.82 22.68 -1.48
C GLU A 790 28.22 23.93 -0.65
N GLU A 791 27.28 24.83 -0.38
CA GLU A 791 27.48 26.01 0.47
C GLU A 791 27.93 25.63 1.90
N ALA A 792 27.31 24.59 2.44
CA ALA A 792 27.69 24.11 3.77
C ALA A 792 29.10 23.52 3.80
N HIS A 793 29.52 22.82 2.73
CA HIS A 793 30.88 22.27 2.63
C HIS A 793 31.92 23.39 2.62
N GLU A 794 31.73 24.46 1.83
CA GLU A 794 32.62 25.62 1.83
C GLU A 794 32.66 26.32 3.19
N PHE A 795 31.50 26.48 3.84
CA PHE A 795 31.38 27.14 5.14
C PHE A 795 32.10 26.39 6.27
N PHE A 796 32.01 25.06 6.27
CA PHE A 796 32.54 24.18 7.31
C PHE A 796 33.87 23.50 6.96
N ILE A 797 34.59 23.94 5.94
CA ILE A 797 35.85 23.33 5.48
C ILE A 797 36.89 23.19 6.59
N ALA A 798 36.88 24.12 7.55
CA ALA A 798 37.81 24.13 8.72
C ALA A 798 37.35 23.19 9.87
N VAL A 799 36.22 22.47 9.73
CA VAL A 799 35.68 21.58 10.78
C VAL A 799 35.62 20.14 10.24
N PRO A 800 36.72 19.33 10.46
CA PRO A 800 36.88 18.04 9.78
C PRO A 800 35.74 17.04 10.02
N THR A 801 35.09 17.05 11.20
CA THR A 801 33.96 16.16 11.55
C THR A 801 32.71 16.46 10.75
N ILE A 802 32.50 17.72 10.33
CA ILE A 802 31.39 18.18 9.52
C ILE A 802 31.74 18.04 8.02
N GLU A 803 32.94 18.52 7.64
CA GLU A 803 33.44 18.51 6.28
C GLU A 803 33.42 17.12 5.66
N ARG A 804 33.94 16.10 6.36
CA ARG A 804 33.95 14.70 5.87
C ARG A 804 32.59 14.19 5.48
N LYS A 805 31.54 14.47 6.28
CA LYS A 805 30.18 14.04 5.98
C LYS A 805 29.57 14.80 4.82
N LEU A 806 29.85 16.11 4.72
CA LEU A 806 29.40 16.94 3.61
C LEU A 806 30.06 16.49 2.30
N LYS A 807 31.36 16.17 2.34
CA LYS A 807 32.08 15.65 1.18
C LYS A 807 31.46 14.36 0.66
N THR A 808 31.06 13.43 1.52
CA THR A 808 30.38 12.19 1.10
C THR A 808 29.05 12.48 0.38
N LEU A 809 28.30 13.49 0.84
CA LEU A 809 27.07 13.94 0.17
C LEU A 809 27.36 14.56 -1.20
N LEU A 810 28.45 15.33 -1.34
CA LEU A 810 28.90 15.89 -2.62
C LEU A 810 29.32 14.78 -3.59
N ASP A 811 30.09 13.81 -3.12
CA ASP A 811 30.58 12.69 -3.92
C ASP A 811 29.47 11.88 -4.57
N VAL A 812 28.33 11.69 -3.87
CA VAL A 812 27.14 11.03 -4.42
C VAL A 812 26.25 11.95 -5.27
N GLY A 813 26.71 13.19 -5.58
CA GLY A 813 26.00 14.12 -6.46
C GLY A 813 24.82 14.86 -5.83
N LEU A 814 24.81 15.06 -4.50
CA LEU A 814 23.76 15.75 -3.76
C LEU A 814 24.13 17.18 -3.34
N GLY A 815 25.05 17.85 -4.06
CA GLY A 815 25.51 19.20 -3.73
C GLY A 815 24.38 20.24 -3.67
N TYR A 816 23.34 20.07 -4.44
CA TYR A 816 22.23 21.01 -4.62
C TYR A 816 21.13 20.92 -3.56
N ILE A 817 21.00 19.82 -2.80
CA ILE A 817 19.96 19.69 -1.78
C ILE A 817 20.25 20.54 -0.56
N LYS A 818 19.23 21.08 0.11
CA LYS A 818 19.38 21.82 1.37
C LYS A 818 19.54 20.87 2.54
N LEU A 819 20.38 21.22 3.52
CA LEU A 819 20.61 20.43 4.73
C LEU A 819 19.31 20.18 5.52
N GLY A 820 18.45 21.19 5.61
CA GLY A 820 17.18 21.15 6.33
C GLY A 820 15.98 20.77 5.46
N GLN A 821 16.17 20.33 4.19
CA GLN A 821 15.08 19.93 3.29
C GLN A 821 14.25 18.79 3.89
N ASN A 822 12.94 18.93 3.90
CA ASN A 822 12.05 17.91 4.45
C ASN A 822 12.21 16.58 3.71
N ALA A 823 12.29 15.47 4.45
CA ALA A 823 12.42 14.13 3.87
C ALA A 823 11.29 13.78 2.89
N THR A 824 10.10 14.31 3.12
CA THR A 824 8.91 14.10 2.27
C THR A 824 8.98 14.82 0.91
N THR A 825 9.88 15.80 0.75
CA THR A 825 10.08 16.53 -0.51
C THR A 825 11.22 15.97 -1.36
N LEU A 826 12.00 15.03 -0.83
CA LEU A 826 13.05 14.35 -1.58
C LEU A 826 12.45 13.34 -2.56
N SER A 827 13.04 13.24 -3.75
CA SER A 827 12.76 12.16 -4.69
C SER A 827 13.27 10.81 -4.14
N GLY A 828 12.75 9.69 -4.66
CA GLY A 828 13.22 8.36 -4.26
C GLY A 828 14.72 8.17 -4.46
N GLY A 829 15.27 8.64 -5.58
CA GLY A 829 16.69 8.59 -5.89
C GLY A 829 17.54 9.50 -4.98
N GLU A 830 17.04 10.69 -4.61
CA GLU A 830 17.73 11.55 -3.63
C GLU A 830 17.77 10.92 -2.24
N ALA A 831 16.63 10.37 -1.78
CA ALA A 831 16.55 9.67 -0.51
C ALA A 831 17.52 8.47 -0.45
N GLN A 832 17.60 7.70 -1.53
CA GLN A 832 18.53 6.57 -1.67
C GLN A 832 19.99 7.02 -1.60
N ARG A 833 20.36 8.10 -2.32
CA ARG A 833 21.73 8.65 -2.28
C ARG A 833 22.10 9.22 -0.91
N VAL A 834 21.16 9.82 -0.16
CA VAL A 834 21.38 10.24 1.23
C VAL A 834 21.67 9.05 2.12
N LYS A 835 20.95 7.92 1.96
CA LYS A 835 21.22 6.66 2.68
C LYS A 835 22.60 6.11 2.36
N LEU A 836 22.95 6.08 1.08
CA LEU A 836 24.26 5.65 0.61
C LEU A 836 25.39 6.52 1.22
N ALA A 837 25.24 7.86 1.19
CA ALA A 837 26.21 8.79 1.77
C ALA A 837 26.40 8.56 3.27
N LEU A 838 25.32 8.29 4.04
CA LEU A 838 25.43 7.94 5.45
C LEU A 838 26.29 6.70 5.65
N GLU A 839 26.03 5.63 4.90
CA GLU A 839 26.77 4.37 5.07
C GLU A 839 28.24 4.50 4.68
N LEU A 840 28.54 5.21 3.58
CA LEU A 840 29.90 5.51 3.13
C LEU A 840 30.67 6.44 4.09
N SER A 841 29.96 7.27 4.88
CA SER A 841 30.59 8.13 5.89
C SER A 841 31.04 7.37 7.16
N LYS A 842 30.52 6.15 7.39
CA LYS A 842 30.88 5.31 8.53
C LYS A 842 32.22 4.62 8.30
N ARG A 843 32.85 4.19 9.40
CA ARG A 843 34.05 3.37 9.31
C ARG A 843 33.70 2.00 8.78
N ASP A 844 34.38 1.58 7.75
CA ASP A 844 34.15 0.29 7.09
C ASP A 844 34.89 -0.84 7.83
N THR A 845 34.26 -2.01 7.89
CA THR A 845 34.82 -3.24 8.45
C THR A 845 35.48 -4.12 7.41
N GLY A 846 35.16 -3.87 6.13
CA GLY A 846 35.65 -4.65 5.00
C GLY A 846 34.86 -5.94 4.71
N LYS A 847 33.91 -6.29 5.53
CA LYS A 847 33.01 -7.44 5.35
C LYS A 847 31.54 -7.02 5.25
N THR A 848 31.27 -5.89 4.60
CA THR A 848 29.93 -5.36 4.47
C THR A 848 29.28 -5.77 3.15
N LEU A 849 28.08 -6.38 3.22
CA LEU A 849 27.24 -6.62 2.05
C LEU A 849 26.35 -5.39 1.80
N TYR A 850 26.55 -4.70 0.68
CA TYR A 850 25.69 -3.62 0.22
C TYR A 850 24.68 -4.15 -0.80
N ILE A 851 23.40 -3.97 -0.50
CA ILE A 851 22.30 -4.26 -1.42
C ILE A 851 21.69 -2.93 -1.86
N LEU A 852 21.76 -2.64 -3.16
CA LEU A 852 21.24 -1.42 -3.76
C LEU A 852 20.07 -1.77 -4.69
N ASP A 853 18.91 -1.17 -4.43
CA ASP A 853 17.72 -1.41 -5.23
C ASP A 853 17.55 -0.30 -6.27
N GLU A 854 17.80 -0.61 -7.55
CA GLU A 854 17.70 0.29 -8.71
C GLU A 854 18.41 1.66 -8.47
N PRO A 855 19.71 1.71 -8.14
CA PRO A 855 20.38 2.92 -7.69
C PRO A 855 20.55 3.99 -8.77
N THR A 856 20.32 3.68 -10.04
CA THR A 856 20.40 4.62 -11.17
C THR A 856 19.05 5.20 -11.57
N THR A 857 17.99 4.81 -10.88
CA THR A 857 16.62 5.27 -11.15
C THR A 857 16.52 6.80 -11.02
N GLY A 858 15.91 7.45 -12.01
CA GLY A 858 15.72 8.90 -12.03
C GLY A 858 17.01 9.71 -12.16
N LEU A 859 18.10 9.10 -12.60
CA LEU A 859 19.37 9.79 -12.79
C LEU A 859 19.66 10.06 -14.25
N HIS A 860 20.13 11.28 -14.51
CA HIS A 860 20.72 11.63 -15.79
C HIS A 860 22.05 10.88 -16.02
N PHE A 861 22.45 10.63 -17.27
CA PHE A 861 23.69 9.89 -17.61
C PHE A 861 24.94 10.41 -16.88
N ALA A 862 25.08 11.72 -16.71
CA ALA A 862 26.19 12.31 -15.97
C ALA A 862 26.14 11.98 -14.47
N ASP A 863 24.95 11.95 -13.86
CA ASP A 863 24.76 11.59 -12.45
C ASP A 863 25.06 10.10 -12.24
N ILE A 864 24.72 9.24 -13.21
CA ILE A 864 25.09 7.81 -13.19
C ILE A 864 26.61 7.65 -13.19
N GLN A 865 27.32 8.43 -14.03
CA GLN A 865 28.79 8.39 -14.05
C GLN A 865 29.39 8.79 -12.69
N LEU A 866 28.84 9.83 -12.03
CA LEU A 866 29.26 10.23 -10.68
C LEU A 866 29.02 9.11 -9.66
N LEU A 867 27.85 8.52 -9.67
CA LEU A 867 27.52 7.41 -8.77
C LEU A 867 28.45 6.22 -8.98
N LEU A 868 28.73 5.83 -10.22
CA LEU A 868 29.67 4.76 -10.53
C LEU A 868 31.09 5.06 -10.07
N ASN A 869 31.54 6.33 -10.17
CA ASN A 869 32.83 6.76 -9.67
C ASN A 869 32.97 6.60 -8.15
N VAL A 870 31.85 6.63 -7.41
CA VAL A 870 31.81 6.35 -5.97
C VAL A 870 31.74 4.85 -5.68
N LEU A 871 30.89 4.09 -6.41
CA LEU A 871 30.68 2.67 -6.17
C LEU A 871 31.89 1.81 -6.55
N HIS A 872 32.57 2.10 -7.67
CA HIS A 872 33.76 1.35 -8.09
C HIS A 872 34.93 1.42 -7.08
N PRO A 873 35.35 2.57 -6.53
CA PRO A 873 36.36 2.62 -5.50
C PRO A 873 35.99 1.83 -4.25
N VAL A 874 34.70 1.82 -3.86
CA VAL A 874 34.20 1.02 -2.73
C VAL A 874 34.51 -0.47 -2.91
N SER A 875 34.46 -1.00 -4.14
CA SER A 875 34.88 -2.37 -4.46
C SER A 875 36.41 -2.55 -4.65
N TYR A 876 37.18 -1.45 -4.86
CA TYR A 876 38.62 -1.49 -5.18
C TYR A 876 39.54 -0.98 -4.04
N THR A 877 39.12 -0.06 -3.18
CA THR A 877 40.00 0.63 -2.22
C THR A 877 40.51 -0.26 -1.08
N HIS A 878 39.90 -1.41 -0.88
CA HIS A 878 40.33 -2.35 0.16
C HIS A 878 41.56 -3.19 -0.19
N LEU A 879 42.17 -2.98 -1.34
CA LEU A 879 43.43 -3.64 -1.74
C LEU A 879 44.71 -2.90 -1.26
N ARG A 880 44.56 -1.71 -0.63
CA ARG A 880 45.78 -0.93 -0.20
C ARG A 880 46.01 -0.88 1.32
N ALA A 881 45.07 -1.32 2.13
CA ALA A 881 45.23 -1.36 3.59
C ALA A 881 44.69 -2.70 4.10
N HIS A 882 45.59 -3.64 4.30
CA HIS A 882 45.38 -4.92 4.99
C HIS A 882 43.95 -5.53 4.94
N GLU A 883 43.78 -6.53 4.06
CA GLU A 883 42.84 -7.66 4.20
C GLU A 883 41.38 -7.33 4.58
N THR A 884 40.69 -6.49 3.82
CA THR A 884 39.26 -6.31 4.02
C THR A 884 38.53 -6.42 2.70
N VAL A 885 37.61 -7.37 2.62
CA VAL A 885 36.74 -7.65 1.46
C VAL A 885 35.45 -6.82 1.59
N LEU A 886 35.11 -6.06 0.56
CA LEU A 886 33.84 -5.33 0.46
C LEU A 886 32.98 -5.99 -0.61
N ASP A 887 31.78 -6.40 -0.22
CA ASP A 887 30.85 -7.07 -1.11
C ASP A 887 29.68 -6.15 -1.48
N LEU A 888 29.45 -5.99 -2.76
CA LEU A 888 28.43 -5.12 -3.29
C LEU A 888 27.48 -5.91 -4.19
N VAL A 889 26.22 -5.96 -3.81
CA VAL A 889 25.14 -6.50 -4.67
C VAL A 889 24.23 -5.35 -5.10
N CYS A 890 24.09 -5.17 -6.38
CA CYS A 890 23.35 -4.06 -6.97
C CYS A 890 22.26 -4.56 -7.92
N ARG A 891 21.07 -3.97 -7.81
CA ARG A 891 20.02 -4.08 -8.81
C ARG A 891 20.18 -2.97 -9.83
N LEU A 892 21.17 -3.07 -10.69
CA LEU A 892 21.33 -2.11 -11.79
C LEU A 892 20.71 -2.66 -13.06
N LEU A 893 19.83 -1.87 -13.63
CA LEU A 893 19.48 -1.96 -15.03
C LEU A 893 20.62 -1.28 -15.80
N LEU A 894 21.75 -1.99 -15.98
CA LEU A 894 22.79 -1.60 -16.90
C LEU A 894 22.68 -2.49 -18.13
N GLU A 895 21.61 -2.28 -18.91
CA GLU A 895 21.63 -2.66 -20.30
C GLU A 895 21.27 -1.41 -21.11
N LYS A 896 22.29 -0.82 -21.67
CA LYS A 896 22.35 -0.15 -22.96
C LYS A 896 23.77 -0.18 -23.49
#